data_39756f44abc2fed2addb2d522cd32620
#
_entry.id   39756f44abc2fed2addb2d522cd32620
#
_cell.length_a   1.000
_cell.length_b   1.000
_cell.length_c   1.000
_cell.angle_alpha   90.00
_cell.angle_beta   90.00
_cell.angle_gamma   90.00
#
_symmetry.space_group_name_H-M   'P 1'
#
loop_
_entity.id
_entity.type
_entity.pdbx_description
1 polymer ?
#
loop_
_entity_poly.entity_id
_entity_poly.type
_entity_poly.pdbx_seq_one_letter_code
_entity_poly.pdbx_strand_id
1 'polypeptide(L)'
;MRIYLFLFLSAVSILISQPVTISGIVKSDKGKPLVGANVFIEGTTLGAATDISGYYIMERIPSDRSYEISAMYIGHRMMTKEIVTEEGNSMTVDFELVMSLVDLDEVVVAASFSERKKRAQASPVTIISQEDLRRLPIRSIDEVLSGKVPGGYANLPSRPGQNNSAFTVRGGTSGSGRPLGDVKIYIDGVELLGFDMQSYPGIADFIDPSDIEKIEVLRGPMGSTLHGSNAQSGIIQIFTKKGANSNRTRVKLKLARKITEAPILNDKALGKEATLSMSGGSSSNVSYNLGFNNSTDEEVMPSNGKDIEQLKVHGSINARIGSAVIDVKTYHSWGQQGFISNLYHLLEYKENRSWVDAPAHWDNALGIDSTNGGTSYYKPGFSLNVTHSFSPDFYQSLVVGNDSKRFLYKRSFFSTSQGYLTENWNRYTLNYFWHYKNNVSSSFNIDLTAGTQRTISNHVRISGDLEEAKDQYYYEDFDDASIVDQSNQNSGYYAELVLDYNDQLFLTFGERVEQNEFFGKDYGTHYSPRVGASYISEIGSLIMKSRAAWGRGGINPPKAMQALPSESDYSINLGNPDLRPERQSGYEIGGDFYFGDNFFVEITYFDQLFLDGIANDPSIDDLYTAKQEYQYVNLGQIINKGWEIATKIRIGPLDISANYSILDSRWGEDSLRQNDPIYEGFFDKGVRRNDVPESTGNLAFSYYIPGYNAKSKKGGSVVLDINYIGKKKGRDWLLYYDGFYNPDIPTISYYSEDLLTTYDPFTTIRLRCNYWVTHKISFFFDIRNLTEHSDISRSITEPALGRQVMMGLDLEL
;
A
#
# COMPACT_ATOMS: atom_id res chain seq x y z
N MET A 1 29.53 15.34 6.73
CA MET A 1 29.50 13.90 7.04
C MET A 1 30.47 13.46 8.18
N ARG A 2 31.57 14.14 8.47
CA ARG A 2 32.50 13.76 9.57
C ARG A 2 32.11 14.25 10.99
N ILE A 3 31.21 15.22 11.14
CA ILE A 3 30.81 15.80 12.44
C ILE A 3 29.68 15.01 13.10
N TYR A 4 28.81 14.37 12.34
CA TYR A 4 27.68 13.58 12.87
C TYR A 4 28.07 12.19 13.41
N LEU A 5 29.20 11.65 12.97
CA LEU A 5 29.71 10.37 13.48
C LEU A 5 30.34 10.51 14.89
N PHE A 6 30.78 11.70 15.27
CA PHE A 6 31.43 11.94 16.56
C PHE A 6 30.44 12.13 17.72
N LEU A 7 29.21 12.59 17.44
CA LEU A 7 28.14 12.70 18.44
C LEU A 7 27.51 11.36 18.81
N PHE A 8 27.69 10.33 18.00
CA PHE A 8 27.19 8.98 18.26
C PHE A 8 28.07 8.17 19.22
N LEU A 9 29.33 8.56 19.43
CA LEU A 9 30.34 7.80 20.18
C LEU A 9 30.59 8.27 21.62
N SER A 10 30.02 9.39 22.07
CA SER A 10 30.46 10.03 23.31
C SER A 10 29.52 9.89 24.53
N ALA A 11 28.53 9.03 24.52
CA ALA A 11 27.61 8.88 25.66
C ALA A 11 27.44 7.41 26.12
N VAL A 12 28.52 6.73 26.41
CA VAL A 12 28.48 5.44 27.13
C VAL A 12 29.09 5.63 28.51
N SER A 13 28.31 6.13 29.45
CA SER A 13 28.60 5.97 30.89
C SER A 13 27.71 4.84 31.40
N ILE A 14 28.31 3.68 31.62
CA ILE A 14 27.65 2.49 32.14
C ILE A 14 27.55 2.63 33.66
N LEU A 15 26.36 2.91 34.15
CA LEU A 15 25.97 2.59 35.53
C LEU A 15 25.65 1.09 35.58
N ILE A 16 26.45 0.28 36.20
CA ILE A 16 26.28 -1.16 36.40
C ILE A 16 25.29 -1.34 37.55
N SER A 17 23.99 -1.36 37.27
CA SER A 17 22.95 -1.93 38.14
C SER A 17 22.87 -3.43 37.86
N GLN A 18 22.64 -4.29 38.86
CA GLN A 18 22.42 -5.72 38.62
C GLN A 18 21.07 -5.94 37.90
N PRO A 19 21.07 -6.55 36.74
CA PRO A 19 19.82 -6.67 35.95
C PRO A 19 18.88 -7.71 36.57
N VAL A 20 17.57 -7.43 36.44
CA VAL A 20 16.49 -8.30 36.86
C VAL A 20 16.05 -9.19 35.68
N THR A 21 15.58 -10.39 35.99
CA THR A 21 14.93 -11.28 35.01
C THR A 21 13.44 -11.32 35.28
N ILE A 22 12.63 -11.06 34.25
CA ILE A 22 11.19 -11.17 34.29
C ILE A 22 10.76 -12.35 33.42
N SER A 23 9.97 -13.25 33.99
CA SER A 23 9.43 -14.41 33.28
C SER A 23 7.96 -14.62 33.60
N GLY A 24 7.26 -15.44 32.82
CA GLY A 24 5.86 -15.76 33.10
C GLY A 24 5.20 -16.53 31.98
N ILE A 25 3.90 -16.77 32.11
CA ILE A 25 3.09 -17.48 31.15
C ILE A 25 1.97 -16.58 30.65
N VAL A 26 1.79 -16.53 29.33
CA VAL A 26 0.65 -15.86 28.69
C VAL A 26 -0.36 -16.93 28.26
N LYS A 27 -1.58 -16.84 28.77
CA LYS A 27 -2.71 -17.74 28.45
C LYS A 27 -3.91 -16.95 27.96
N SER A 28 -4.82 -17.62 27.26
CA SER A 28 -6.15 -17.07 27.00
C SER A 28 -7.06 -17.19 28.24
N ASP A 29 -8.19 -16.49 28.24
CA ASP A 29 -9.30 -16.59 29.19
C ASP A 29 -9.87 -18.01 29.36
N LYS A 30 -9.55 -18.91 28.42
CA LYS A 30 -9.87 -20.34 28.46
C LYS A 30 -8.72 -21.21 28.96
N GLY A 31 -7.70 -20.60 29.58
CA GLY A 31 -6.53 -21.27 30.15
C GLY A 31 -5.56 -21.85 29.16
N LYS A 32 -5.70 -21.54 27.86
CA LYS A 32 -4.87 -22.08 26.81
C LYS A 32 -3.59 -21.26 26.61
N PRO A 33 -2.38 -21.86 26.56
CA PRO A 33 -1.14 -21.12 26.28
C PRO A 33 -1.19 -20.35 24.96
N LEU A 34 -0.78 -19.11 24.95
CA LEU A 34 -0.70 -18.26 23.78
C LEU A 34 0.74 -18.25 23.25
N VAL A 35 0.98 -19.03 22.21
CA VAL A 35 2.29 -19.22 21.59
C VAL A 35 2.63 -18.05 20.67
N GLY A 36 3.78 -17.39 20.86
CA GLY A 36 4.16 -16.22 20.08
C GLY A 36 3.43 -14.95 20.51
N ALA A 37 2.84 -14.92 21.73
CA ALA A 37 2.40 -13.68 22.33
C ALA A 37 3.63 -12.80 22.59
N ASN A 38 3.52 -11.51 22.27
CA ASN A 38 4.60 -10.57 22.50
C ASN A 38 4.42 -9.94 23.88
N VAL A 39 5.40 -10.10 24.76
CA VAL A 39 5.45 -9.45 26.06
C VAL A 39 6.57 -8.43 26.03
N PHE A 40 6.27 -7.20 26.37
CA PHE A 40 7.21 -6.08 26.26
C PHE A 40 7.00 -5.05 27.37
N ILE A 41 8.05 -4.29 27.65
CA ILE A 41 7.97 -3.15 28.54
C ILE A 41 7.62 -1.93 27.71
N GLU A 42 6.50 -1.27 28.02
CA GLU A 42 6.02 -0.11 27.26
C GLU A 42 7.07 1.00 27.19
N GLY A 43 7.19 1.64 26.04
CA GLY A 43 8.17 2.70 25.81
C GLY A 43 9.62 2.21 25.63
N THR A 44 9.86 0.89 25.62
CA THR A 44 11.21 0.34 25.46
C THR A 44 11.29 -0.66 24.31
N THR A 45 12.51 -1.04 23.96
CA THR A 45 12.77 -2.17 23.04
C THR A 45 12.85 -3.52 23.78
N LEU A 46 12.57 -3.56 25.09
CA LEU A 46 12.67 -4.76 25.91
C LEU A 46 11.38 -5.58 25.79
N GLY A 47 11.49 -6.80 25.30
CA GLY A 47 10.36 -7.70 25.13
C GLY A 47 10.81 -9.10 24.78
N ALA A 48 9.90 -10.07 24.88
CA ALA A 48 10.09 -11.45 24.50
C ALA A 48 8.80 -12.03 23.90
N ALA A 49 8.91 -12.96 22.97
CA ALA A 49 7.77 -13.73 22.50
C ALA A 49 7.65 -15.03 23.31
N THR A 50 6.42 -15.47 23.56
CA THR A 50 6.16 -16.71 24.27
C THR A 50 6.49 -17.94 23.42
N ASP A 51 6.97 -19.00 24.09
CA ASP A 51 7.23 -20.31 23.50
C ASP A 51 5.95 -21.16 23.32
N ILE A 52 6.12 -22.44 22.99
CA ILE A 52 4.99 -23.37 22.77
C ILE A 52 4.16 -23.63 24.03
N SER A 53 4.68 -23.38 25.21
CA SER A 53 3.98 -23.51 26.51
C SER A 53 3.32 -22.17 26.94
N GLY A 54 3.50 -21.12 26.13
CA GLY A 54 3.09 -19.77 26.49
C GLY A 54 4.07 -19.07 27.44
N TYR A 55 5.23 -19.68 27.72
CA TYR A 55 6.24 -19.13 28.61
C TYR A 55 7.12 -18.10 27.90
N TYR A 56 7.44 -17.01 28.59
CA TYR A 56 8.38 -15.99 28.15
C TYR A 56 9.42 -15.70 29.20
N ILE A 57 10.56 -15.19 28.78
CA ILE A 57 11.63 -14.71 29.65
C ILE A 57 12.26 -13.46 29.04
N MET A 58 12.39 -12.41 29.85
CA MET A 58 13.12 -11.20 29.55
C MET A 58 14.27 -11.05 30.56
N GLU A 59 15.48 -11.05 30.07
CA GLU A 59 16.70 -10.92 30.86
C GLU A 59 17.24 -9.50 30.78
N ARG A 60 18.04 -9.11 31.78
CA ARG A 60 18.75 -7.82 31.84
C ARG A 60 17.84 -6.60 31.86
N ILE A 61 16.74 -6.68 32.59
CA ILE A 61 15.89 -5.52 32.85
C ILE A 61 16.57 -4.67 33.94
N PRO A 62 16.73 -3.35 33.76
CA PRO A 62 17.27 -2.47 34.79
C PRO A 62 16.46 -2.54 36.08
N SER A 63 17.10 -2.58 37.24
CA SER A 63 16.44 -2.62 38.55
C SER A 63 16.05 -1.23 39.05
N ASP A 64 15.34 -1.21 40.18
CA ASP A 64 14.93 -0.02 40.94
C ASP A 64 14.08 0.98 40.14
N ARG A 65 13.15 0.43 39.34
CA ARG A 65 12.22 1.21 38.51
C ARG A 65 10.84 0.59 38.47
N SER A 66 9.83 1.45 38.26
CA SER A 66 8.50 1.02 37.87
C SER A 66 8.42 0.89 36.37
N TYR A 67 7.80 -0.20 35.89
CA TYR A 67 7.57 -0.47 34.49
C TYR A 67 6.13 -0.86 34.25
N GLU A 68 5.58 -0.43 33.12
CA GLU A 68 4.38 -1.03 32.52
C GLU A 68 4.83 -2.18 31.60
N ILE A 69 4.51 -3.42 31.99
CA ILE A 69 4.73 -4.60 31.17
C ILE A 69 3.42 -5.02 30.52
N SER A 70 3.45 -5.12 29.20
CA SER A 70 2.27 -5.44 28.38
C SER A 70 2.45 -6.78 27.68
N ALA A 71 1.36 -7.56 27.64
CA ALA A 71 1.27 -8.76 26.84
C ALA A 71 0.24 -8.54 25.72
N MET A 72 0.67 -8.72 24.49
CA MET A 72 -0.14 -8.58 23.29
C MET A 72 -0.16 -9.88 22.50
N TYR A 73 -1.33 -10.24 22.02
CA TYR A 73 -1.51 -11.37 21.15
C TYR A 73 -2.62 -11.12 20.14
N ILE A 74 -2.36 -11.41 18.86
CA ILE A 74 -3.30 -11.15 17.76
C ILE A 74 -4.68 -11.77 18.05
N GLY A 75 -5.74 -10.95 17.95
CA GLY A 75 -7.10 -11.35 18.25
C GLY A 75 -7.42 -11.45 19.74
N HIS A 76 -6.58 -10.88 20.60
CA HIS A 76 -6.82 -10.77 22.04
C HIS A 76 -6.57 -9.33 22.48
N ARG A 77 -7.31 -8.88 23.47
CA ARG A 77 -7.10 -7.57 24.11
C ARG A 77 -5.73 -7.58 24.79
N MET A 78 -4.94 -6.55 24.53
CA MET A 78 -3.66 -6.32 25.21
C MET A 78 -3.92 -6.14 26.71
N MET A 79 -3.07 -6.71 27.55
CA MET A 79 -3.13 -6.55 29.01
C MET A 79 -1.82 -5.95 29.49
N THR A 80 -1.92 -4.86 30.23
CA THR A 80 -0.79 -4.16 30.86
C THR A 80 -0.84 -4.36 32.37
N LYS A 81 0.35 -4.56 32.99
CA LYS A 81 0.55 -4.64 34.43
C LYS A 81 1.67 -3.71 34.84
N GLU A 82 1.46 -2.96 35.90
CA GLU A 82 2.52 -2.19 36.53
C GLU A 82 3.36 -3.10 37.44
N ILE A 83 4.66 -3.02 37.31
CA ILE A 83 5.62 -3.79 38.11
C ILE A 83 6.72 -2.87 38.64
N VAL A 84 7.25 -3.18 39.81
CA VAL A 84 8.44 -2.52 40.37
C VAL A 84 9.56 -3.54 40.43
N THR A 85 10.68 -3.22 39.80
CA THR A 85 11.88 -4.10 39.80
C THR A 85 12.80 -3.74 40.94
N GLU A 86 13.26 -4.76 41.68
CA GLU A 86 14.23 -4.63 42.76
C GLU A 86 15.54 -5.34 42.41
N GLU A 87 16.67 -4.80 42.81
CA GLU A 87 17.98 -5.31 42.49
C GLU A 87 18.17 -6.78 42.86
N GLY A 88 18.60 -7.61 41.92
CA GLY A 88 18.91 -9.02 42.15
C GLY A 88 17.72 -9.99 42.26
N ASN A 89 16.47 -9.49 42.17
CA ASN A 89 15.26 -10.31 42.23
C ASN A 89 14.77 -10.72 40.85
N SER A 90 14.51 -12.03 40.65
CA SER A 90 13.74 -12.51 39.51
C SER A 90 12.25 -12.38 39.80
N MET A 91 11.45 -11.93 38.81
CA MET A 91 10.02 -11.70 38.95
C MET A 91 9.22 -12.58 37.97
N THR A 92 8.10 -13.12 38.45
CA THR A 92 7.15 -13.85 37.59
C THR A 92 5.89 -13.00 37.37
N VAL A 93 5.55 -12.74 36.09
CA VAL A 93 4.38 -11.96 35.70
C VAL A 93 3.59 -12.76 34.66
N ASP A 94 2.46 -13.35 35.08
CA ASP A 94 1.58 -14.10 34.17
C ASP A 94 0.50 -13.20 33.58
N PHE A 95 0.05 -13.51 32.37
CA PHE A 95 -1.02 -12.80 31.67
C PHE A 95 -2.12 -13.75 31.24
N GLU A 96 -3.36 -13.30 31.39
CA GLU A 96 -4.55 -13.97 30.87
C GLU A 96 -5.26 -13.03 29.90
N LEU A 97 -5.09 -13.26 28.60
CA LEU A 97 -5.61 -12.39 27.56
C LEU A 97 -6.99 -12.83 27.10
N VAL A 98 -7.94 -11.88 27.07
CA VAL A 98 -9.31 -12.09 26.57
C VAL A 98 -9.32 -11.93 25.06
N MET A 99 -10.02 -12.83 24.38
CA MET A 99 -10.18 -12.75 22.91
C MET A 99 -11.02 -11.51 22.56
N SER A 100 -10.51 -10.67 21.66
CA SER A 100 -11.20 -9.47 21.18
C SER A 100 -11.10 -9.35 19.67
N LEU A 101 -12.15 -8.86 19.01
CA LEU A 101 -12.18 -8.58 17.57
C LEU A 101 -11.40 -7.33 17.19
N VAL A 102 -11.37 -6.34 18.09
CA VAL A 102 -10.69 -5.07 17.88
C VAL A 102 -10.17 -4.58 19.21
N ASP A 103 -8.91 -4.23 19.25
CA ASP A 103 -8.24 -3.74 20.46
C ASP A 103 -8.02 -2.22 20.33
N LEU A 104 -8.50 -1.45 21.31
CA LEU A 104 -8.23 -0.02 21.46
C LEU A 104 -6.76 0.25 21.83
N ASP A 105 -6.11 -0.70 22.46
CA ASP A 105 -4.73 -0.62 22.88
C ASP A 105 -3.76 -1.21 21.84
N GLU A 106 -4.29 -1.63 20.68
CA GLU A 106 -3.47 -2.07 19.54
C GLU A 106 -2.53 -0.94 19.11
N VAL A 107 -1.26 -1.30 18.95
CA VAL A 107 -0.20 -0.34 18.64
C VAL A 107 -0.13 -0.07 17.14
N VAL A 108 -0.18 1.20 16.77
CA VAL A 108 -0.09 1.71 15.39
C VAL A 108 1.12 2.63 15.23
N VAL A 109 1.74 2.58 14.08
CA VAL A 109 2.93 3.38 13.70
C VAL A 109 2.63 4.33 12.53
N ALA A 110 1.69 3.96 11.64
CA ALA A 110 1.41 4.71 10.40
C ALA A 110 1.07 6.18 10.64
N ALA A 111 0.50 6.50 11.79
CA ALA A 111 0.04 7.85 12.08
C ALA A 111 1.14 8.80 12.61
N SER A 112 2.29 8.28 13.11
CA SER A 112 3.22 9.14 13.87
C SER A 112 4.71 8.79 13.78
N PHE A 113 5.12 7.79 12.99
CA PHE A 113 6.44 7.17 13.00
C PHE A 113 6.82 6.47 14.32
N SER A 114 6.23 6.86 15.45
CA SER A 114 6.39 6.22 16.76
C SER A 114 5.23 5.27 17.06
N GLU A 115 5.48 4.27 17.90
CA GLU A 115 4.46 3.34 18.37
C GLU A 115 3.44 4.06 19.28
N ARG A 116 2.15 3.97 18.96
CA ARG A 116 1.07 4.56 19.76
C ARG A 116 -0.15 3.65 19.84
N LYS A 117 -0.85 3.71 20.97
CA LYS A 117 -2.13 3.00 21.12
C LYS A 117 -3.20 3.60 20.18
N LYS A 118 -4.01 2.76 19.57
CA LYS A 118 -5.10 3.16 18.67
C LYS A 118 -6.08 4.13 19.34
N ARG A 119 -6.26 4.04 20.67
CA ARG A 119 -7.11 4.95 21.45
C ARG A 119 -6.70 6.42 21.32
N ALA A 120 -5.40 6.69 21.22
CA ALA A 120 -4.87 8.05 21.09
C ALA A 120 -4.94 8.61 19.64
N GLN A 121 -5.31 7.79 18.65
CA GLN A 121 -5.34 8.24 17.27
C GLN A 121 -6.62 9.01 16.95
N ALA A 122 -6.49 10.25 16.50
CA ALA A 122 -7.61 11.09 16.06
C ALA A 122 -8.12 10.72 14.67
N SER A 123 -7.28 10.13 13.81
CA SER A 123 -7.64 9.67 12.46
C SER A 123 -7.90 8.18 12.42
N PRO A 124 -8.79 7.71 11.51
CA PRO A 124 -9.07 6.30 11.37
C PRO A 124 -7.87 5.56 10.77
N VAL A 125 -7.44 4.49 11.44
CA VAL A 125 -6.39 3.58 10.98
C VAL A 125 -7.00 2.20 10.78
N THR A 126 -6.87 1.67 9.57
CA THR A 126 -7.23 0.28 9.28
C THR A 126 -6.00 -0.60 9.46
N ILE A 127 -6.10 -1.61 10.32
CA ILE A 127 -5.04 -2.60 10.51
C ILE A 127 -5.50 -3.90 9.89
N ILE A 128 -4.67 -4.44 9.00
CA ILE A 128 -4.86 -5.74 8.37
C ILE A 128 -3.79 -6.65 8.94
N SER A 129 -4.20 -7.56 9.79
CA SER A 129 -3.30 -8.45 10.52
C SER A 129 -2.82 -9.61 9.64
N GLN A 130 -1.76 -10.30 10.07
CA GLN A 130 -1.30 -11.54 9.44
C GLN A 130 -2.42 -12.60 9.38
N GLU A 131 -3.33 -12.62 10.37
CA GLU A 131 -4.45 -13.55 10.37
C GLU A 131 -5.46 -13.21 9.28
N ASP A 132 -5.76 -11.92 9.07
CA ASP A 132 -6.59 -11.45 7.95
C ASP A 132 -5.96 -11.85 6.61
N LEU A 133 -4.64 -11.66 6.47
CA LEU A 133 -3.90 -12.04 5.26
C LEU A 133 -3.91 -13.56 5.00
N ARG A 134 -3.90 -14.39 6.03
CA ARG A 134 -3.96 -15.85 5.88
C ARG A 134 -5.36 -16.37 5.56
N ARG A 135 -6.39 -15.68 6.04
CA ARG A 135 -7.79 -16.08 5.86
C ARG A 135 -8.29 -15.81 4.47
N LEU A 136 -7.85 -14.69 3.88
CA LEU A 136 -8.30 -14.27 2.56
C LEU A 136 -7.51 -14.96 1.44
N PRO A 137 -8.15 -15.19 0.30
CA PRO A 137 -7.50 -15.68 -0.91
C PRO A 137 -6.69 -14.57 -1.57
N ILE A 138 -5.55 -14.22 -0.99
CA ILE A 138 -4.77 -13.06 -1.42
C ILE A 138 -3.73 -13.49 -2.44
N ARG A 139 -3.79 -12.91 -3.62
CA ARG A 139 -2.69 -12.91 -4.60
C ARG A 139 -1.94 -11.60 -4.56
N SER A 140 -2.64 -10.51 -4.24
CA SER A 140 -2.06 -9.18 -4.23
C SER A 140 -2.47 -8.37 -3.01
N ILE A 141 -1.62 -7.47 -2.61
CA ILE A 141 -1.90 -6.51 -1.55
C ILE A 141 -3.08 -5.61 -1.93
N ASP A 142 -3.18 -5.22 -3.20
CA ASP A 142 -4.27 -4.36 -3.72
C ASP A 142 -5.66 -4.97 -3.51
N GLU A 143 -5.79 -6.27 -3.69
CA GLU A 143 -7.05 -6.98 -3.45
C GLU A 143 -7.45 -6.94 -1.97
N VAL A 144 -6.48 -7.07 -1.07
CA VAL A 144 -6.73 -6.97 0.38
C VAL A 144 -7.17 -5.58 0.76
N LEU A 145 -6.45 -4.60 0.27
CA LEU A 145 -6.73 -3.19 0.55
C LEU A 145 -8.13 -2.81 0.05
N SER A 146 -8.49 -3.22 -1.17
CA SER A 146 -9.81 -2.95 -1.76
C SER A 146 -10.96 -3.52 -0.94
N GLY A 147 -10.79 -4.71 -0.34
CA GLY A 147 -11.84 -5.34 0.47
C GLY A 147 -11.84 -4.93 1.95
N LYS A 148 -10.73 -4.44 2.50
CA LYS A 148 -10.59 -4.19 3.95
C LYS A 148 -10.50 -2.72 4.34
N VAL A 149 -10.16 -1.84 3.41
CA VAL A 149 -10.03 -0.40 3.68
C VAL A 149 -11.31 0.30 3.28
N PRO A 150 -12.06 0.90 4.21
CA PRO A 150 -13.23 1.73 3.87
C PRO A 150 -12.82 2.86 2.92
N GLY A 151 -13.64 3.11 1.88
CA GLY A 151 -13.34 4.12 0.85
C GLY A 151 -12.20 3.75 -0.09
N GLY A 152 -11.58 2.59 0.10
CA GLY A 152 -10.56 2.05 -0.77
C GLY A 152 -11.15 1.22 -1.91
N TYR A 153 -10.60 1.36 -3.10
CA TYR A 153 -10.90 0.45 -4.20
C TYR A 153 -9.69 0.28 -5.12
N ALA A 154 -9.61 -0.88 -5.73
CA ALA A 154 -8.66 -1.21 -6.77
C ALA A 154 -9.40 -1.78 -7.97
N ASN A 155 -8.86 -1.57 -9.15
CA ASN A 155 -9.40 -2.20 -10.35
C ASN A 155 -9.21 -3.72 -10.28
N LEU A 156 -10.08 -4.50 -10.93
CA LEU A 156 -9.86 -5.94 -11.07
C LEU A 156 -8.63 -6.20 -11.94
N PRO A 157 -7.87 -7.26 -11.67
CA PRO A 157 -6.74 -7.61 -12.52
C PRO A 157 -7.21 -7.95 -13.93
N SER A 158 -6.48 -7.49 -14.92
CA SER A 158 -6.74 -7.73 -16.35
C SER A 158 -5.98 -8.92 -16.91
N ARG A 159 -4.93 -9.37 -16.21
CA ARG A 159 -4.09 -10.49 -16.63
C ARG A 159 -3.85 -11.50 -15.49
N PRO A 160 -3.64 -12.78 -15.82
CA PRO A 160 -3.17 -13.77 -14.86
C PRO A 160 -1.83 -13.33 -14.25
N GLY A 161 -1.71 -13.45 -12.93
CA GLY A 161 -0.46 -13.10 -12.24
C GLY A 161 -0.07 -11.63 -12.23
N GLN A 162 -0.82 -10.76 -12.89
CA GLN A 162 -0.57 -9.32 -12.90
C GLN A 162 -1.53 -8.59 -11.96
N ASN A 163 -1.01 -7.58 -11.28
CA ASN A 163 -1.75 -6.77 -10.32
C ASN A 163 -1.56 -5.29 -10.65
N ASN A 164 -2.14 -4.87 -11.76
CA ASN A 164 -2.06 -3.50 -12.26
C ASN A 164 -3.10 -2.57 -11.68
N SER A 165 -3.62 -2.88 -10.54
CA SER A 165 -4.67 -2.06 -9.98
C SER A 165 -4.08 -0.88 -9.24
N ALA A 166 -4.32 0.31 -9.77
CA ALA A 166 -4.16 1.52 -8.99
C ALA A 166 -5.12 1.45 -7.80
N PHE A 167 -4.57 1.34 -6.59
CA PHE A 167 -5.36 1.42 -5.38
C PHE A 167 -5.57 2.89 -5.02
N THR A 168 -6.80 3.28 -4.83
CA THR A 168 -7.19 4.63 -4.40
C THR A 168 -8.00 4.60 -3.12
N VAL A 169 -7.88 5.66 -2.33
CA VAL A 169 -8.69 5.89 -1.13
C VAL A 169 -9.41 7.21 -1.30
N ARG A 170 -10.71 7.24 -0.98
CA ARG A 170 -11.54 8.47 -1.02
C ARG A 170 -11.48 9.22 -2.35
N GLY A 171 -11.43 8.48 -3.46
CA GLY A 171 -11.49 9.01 -4.82
C GLY A 171 -10.19 9.50 -5.45
N GLY A 172 -9.08 9.49 -4.70
CA GLY A 172 -7.80 9.98 -5.18
C GLY A 172 -7.82 11.46 -5.56
N THR A 173 -6.69 11.97 -6.02
CA THR A 173 -6.49 13.42 -6.22
C THR A 173 -5.95 13.80 -7.61
N SER A 174 -5.67 12.82 -8.50
CA SER A 174 -5.11 13.11 -9.81
C SER A 174 -6.02 13.98 -10.68
N GLY A 175 -5.53 15.14 -11.06
CA GLY A 175 -6.21 16.05 -11.99
C GLY A 175 -6.27 15.56 -13.44
N SER A 176 -5.48 14.54 -13.81
CA SER A 176 -5.40 14.00 -15.17
C SER A 176 -6.53 13.02 -15.51
N GLY A 177 -7.52 12.83 -14.63
CA GLY A 177 -8.63 11.89 -14.85
C GLY A 177 -8.24 10.41 -14.76
N ARG A 178 -6.97 10.10 -14.53
CA ARG A 178 -6.52 8.73 -14.24
C ARG A 178 -6.51 8.55 -12.72
N PRO A 179 -7.14 7.50 -12.17
CA PRO A 179 -7.02 7.15 -10.77
C PRO A 179 -5.62 6.55 -10.53
N LEU A 180 -4.61 7.37 -10.64
CA LEU A 180 -3.25 6.99 -10.26
C LEU A 180 -3.16 7.09 -8.74
N GLY A 181 -2.71 6.02 -8.12
CA GLY A 181 -2.68 5.90 -6.67
C GLY A 181 -1.78 6.95 -6.02
N ASP A 182 -2.41 7.97 -5.49
CA ASP A 182 -1.76 9.02 -4.70
C ASP A 182 -1.56 8.57 -3.24
N VAL A 183 -1.56 7.26 -3.01
CA VAL A 183 -1.32 6.68 -1.69
C VAL A 183 0.16 6.42 -1.53
N LYS A 184 0.75 7.00 -0.50
CA LYS A 184 2.17 6.80 -0.19
C LYS A 184 2.38 5.46 0.51
N ILE A 185 3.35 4.69 0.02
CA ILE A 185 3.57 3.32 0.49
C ILE A 185 4.96 3.21 1.10
N TYR A 186 5.03 2.57 2.26
CA TYR A 186 6.26 2.21 2.92
C TYR A 186 6.33 0.69 3.13
N ILE A 187 7.52 0.12 2.95
CA ILE A 187 7.87 -1.21 3.45
C ILE A 187 8.93 -1.03 4.51
N ASP A 188 8.62 -1.42 5.74
CA ASP A 188 9.53 -1.34 6.89
C ASP A 188 10.16 0.06 7.08
N GLY A 189 9.38 1.11 6.82
CA GLY A 189 9.78 2.50 6.94
C GLY A 189 10.53 3.10 5.74
N VAL A 190 10.82 2.31 4.70
CA VAL A 190 11.41 2.78 3.43
C VAL A 190 10.30 3.14 2.46
N GLU A 191 10.33 4.36 1.94
CA GLU A 191 9.38 4.83 0.96
C GLU A 191 9.57 4.15 -0.39
N LEU A 192 8.51 3.54 -0.90
CA LEU A 192 8.52 2.92 -2.22
C LEU A 192 8.45 3.97 -3.32
N LEU A 193 9.01 3.63 -4.47
CA LEU A 193 8.77 4.35 -5.71
C LEU A 193 7.28 4.34 -6.01
N GLY A 194 6.69 5.52 -6.15
CA GLY A 194 5.26 5.68 -6.44
C GLY A 194 4.87 5.11 -7.79
N PHE A 195 3.55 5.01 -8.01
CA PHE A 195 2.98 4.53 -9.28
C PHE A 195 3.03 5.57 -10.41
N ASP A 196 4.02 6.44 -10.41
CA ASP A 196 4.12 7.60 -11.28
C ASP A 196 4.17 7.28 -12.78
N MET A 197 4.21 6.01 -13.17
CA MET A 197 4.39 5.63 -14.56
C MET A 197 3.36 4.60 -15.03
N GLN A 198 2.96 4.75 -16.27
CA GLN A 198 2.05 3.90 -17.05
C GLN A 198 2.49 2.43 -17.18
N SER A 199 3.60 2.06 -16.61
CA SER A 199 4.24 0.76 -16.75
C SER A 199 4.46 0.11 -15.39
N TYR A 200 3.57 -0.81 -15.07
CA TYR A 200 3.69 -2.01 -14.25
C TYR A 200 5.00 -2.23 -13.47
N PRO A 201 4.97 -2.81 -12.29
CA PRO A 201 3.99 -3.62 -11.61
C PRO A 201 3.31 -2.95 -10.41
N GLY A 202 2.15 -3.49 -9.95
CA GLY A 202 1.42 -3.02 -8.79
C GLY A 202 2.15 -3.23 -7.44
N ILE A 203 1.53 -2.81 -6.33
CA ILE A 203 2.05 -3.02 -4.95
C ILE A 203 2.35 -4.50 -4.70
N ALA A 204 1.58 -5.37 -5.30
CA ALA A 204 1.66 -6.80 -5.15
C ALA A 204 2.94 -7.46 -5.66
N ASP A 205 3.62 -6.82 -6.57
CA ASP A 205 4.79 -7.42 -7.21
C ASP A 205 6.07 -7.25 -6.39
N PHE A 206 6.02 -6.49 -5.30
CA PHE A 206 7.20 -6.22 -4.48
C PHE A 206 7.50 -7.33 -3.48
N ILE A 207 6.48 -7.81 -2.79
CA ILE A 207 6.63 -8.75 -1.69
C ILE A 207 5.52 -9.80 -1.70
N ASP A 208 5.84 -11.01 -1.28
CA ASP A 208 4.82 -12.05 -1.12
C ASP A 208 3.95 -11.73 0.11
N PRO A 209 2.61 -11.78 -0.01
CA PRO A 209 1.73 -11.57 1.14
C PRO A 209 2.02 -12.49 2.34
N SER A 210 2.62 -13.67 2.09
CA SER A 210 3.01 -14.59 3.16
C SER A 210 4.16 -14.08 4.02
N ASP A 211 4.94 -13.09 3.53
CA ASP A 211 6.06 -12.48 4.26
C ASP A 211 5.64 -11.23 5.06
N ILE A 212 4.38 -10.82 4.94
CA ILE A 212 3.83 -9.66 5.64
C ILE A 212 3.40 -10.06 7.05
N GLU A 213 3.75 -9.23 8.04
CA GLU A 213 3.28 -9.33 9.42
C GLU A 213 1.95 -8.59 9.62
N LYS A 214 1.90 -7.32 9.18
CA LYS A 214 0.69 -6.48 9.19
C LYS A 214 0.79 -5.38 8.15
N ILE A 215 -0.38 -4.84 7.77
CA ILE A 215 -0.49 -3.62 6.98
C ILE A 215 -1.30 -2.61 7.77
N GLU A 216 -0.80 -1.39 7.90
CA GLU A 216 -1.52 -0.27 8.47
C GLU A 216 -1.86 0.72 7.37
N VAL A 217 -3.14 1.12 7.30
CA VAL A 217 -3.62 2.12 6.33
C VAL A 217 -4.19 3.29 7.09
N LEU A 218 -3.52 4.43 6.98
CA LEU A 218 -3.98 5.70 7.50
C LEU A 218 -4.65 6.47 6.38
N ARG A 219 -5.91 6.81 6.58
CA ARG A 219 -6.73 7.50 5.58
C ARG A 219 -6.74 9.01 5.82
N GLY A 220 -6.81 9.79 4.76
CA GLY A 220 -7.04 11.23 4.81
C GLY A 220 -5.81 12.12 5.07
N PRO A 221 -6.02 13.46 5.06
CA PRO A 221 -4.94 14.45 5.06
C PRO A 221 -4.14 14.51 6.37
N MET A 222 -4.73 14.07 7.50
CA MET A 222 -4.02 14.03 8.78
C MET A 222 -2.76 13.16 8.72
N GLY A 223 -2.85 12.01 8.02
CA GLY A 223 -1.71 11.12 7.83
C GLY A 223 -0.63 11.76 6.97
N SER A 224 -1.04 12.44 5.92
CA SER A 224 -0.12 13.08 4.99
C SER A 224 0.71 14.18 5.62
N THR A 225 0.20 14.83 6.67
CA THR A 225 0.92 15.93 7.35
C THR A 225 2.31 15.50 7.84
N LEU A 226 2.45 14.36 8.49
CA LEU A 226 3.78 13.91 8.96
C LEU A 226 4.61 13.23 7.88
N HIS A 227 3.98 12.52 6.97
CA HIS A 227 4.66 11.76 5.93
C HIS A 227 5.04 12.59 4.69
N GLY A 228 4.54 13.82 4.60
CA GLY A 228 4.94 14.80 3.58
C GLY A 228 4.44 14.49 2.17
N SER A 229 5.24 14.86 1.18
CA SER A 229 4.91 14.76 -0.24
C SER A 229 4.42 13.38 -0.66
N ASN A 230 3.51 13.35 -1.64
CA ASN A 230 2.91 12.14 -2.22
C ASN A 230 2.03 11.32 -1.25
N ALA A 231 1.52 11.90 -0.18
CA ALA A 231 0.68 11.22 0.81
C ALA A 231 -0.77 11.75 0.85
N GLN A 232 -1.25 12.30 -0.25
CA GLN A 232 -2.54 13.02 -0.33
C GLN A 232 -3.75 12.11 -0.04
N SER A 233 -3.78 10.92 -0.60
CA SER A 233 -4.88 9.97 -0.42
C SER A 233 -4.72 9.09 0.82
N GLY A 234 -3.63 9.25 1.56
CA GLY A 234 -3.32 8.46 2.74
C GLY A 234 -1.99 7.73 2.65
N ILE A 235 -1.76 6.85 3.61
CA ILE A 235 -0.50 6.13 3.77
C ILE A 235 -0.77 4.65 3.98
N ILE A 236 0.03 3.82 3.34
CA ILE A 236 0.07 2.38 3.56
C ILE A 236 1.44 2.05 4.12
N GLN A 237 1.48 1.50 5.33
CA GLN A 237 2.70 0.95 5.90
C GLN A 237 2.62 -0.58 5.94
N ILE A 238 3.54 -1.24 5.27
CA ILE A 238 3.68 -2.68 5.22
C ILE A 238 4.82 -3.07 6.13
N PHE A 239 4.53 -3.88 7.13
CA PHE A 239 5.52 -4.44 8.04
C PHE A 239 5.78 -5.89 7.67
N THR A 240 7.04 -6.22 7.39
CA THR A 240 7.42 -7.59 7.07
C THR A 240 7.81 -8.35 8.32
N LYS A 241 7.74 -9.68 8.24
CA LYS A 241 8.06 -10.58 9.34
C LYS A 241 9.52 -10.41 9.79
N LYS A 242 9.71 -10.37 11.11
CA LYS A 242 11.04 -10.27 11.73
C LYS A 242 11.69 -11.61 12.02
N GLY A 243 11.02 -12.72 11.78
CA GLY A 243 11.45 -14.05 12.18
C GLY A 243 10.82 -14.52 13.49
N ALA A 244 11.15 -15.72 13.92
CA ALA A 244 10.63 -16.32 15.15
C ALA A 244 11.72 -16.33 16.23
N ASN A 245 11.41 -15.88 17.43
CA ASN A 245 12.25 -16.05 18.60
C ASN A 245 12.22 -17.52 19.08
N SER A 246 12.73 -18.41 18.27
CA SER A 246 12.72 -19.85 18.50
C SER A 246 14.01 -20.45 18.02
N ASN A 247 14.65 -21.24 18.89
CA ASN A 247 15.86 -22.01 18.54
C ASN A 247 15.64 -23.08 17.48
N ARG A 248 14.37 -23.28 17.06
CA ARG A 248 14.02 -24.21 15.97
C ARG A 248 13.67 -23.44 14.72
N THR A 249 14.33 -23.77 13.63
CA THR A 249 13.94 -23.29 12.30
C THR A 249 12.62 -23.91 11.91
N ARG A 250 11.66 -23.07 11.51
CA ARG A 250 10.39 -23.50 10.91
C ARG A 250 10.52 -23.34 9.41
N VAL A 251 10.16 -24.37 8.68
CA VAL A 251 10.14 -24.36 7.23
C VAL A 251 8.69 -24.55 6.77
N LYS A 252 8.23 -23.68 5.86
CA LYS A 252 6.91 -23.80 5.23
C LYS A 252 7.08 -23.88 3.73
N LEU A 253 6.36 -24.81 3.12
CA LEU A 253 6.29 -24.96 1.68
C LEU A 253 4.81 -24.92 1.27
N LYS A 254 4.48 -23.99 0.36
CA LYS A 254 3.17 -23.91 -0.30
C LYS A 254 3.35 -24.28 -1.76
N LEU A 255 2.48 -25.15 -2.25
CA LEU A 255 2.41 -25.51 -3.66
C LEU A 255 0.97 -25.30 -4.15
N ALA A 256 0.81 -24.62 -5.27
CA ALA A 256 -0.51 -24.32 -5.84
C ALA A 256 -0.57 -24.48 -7.36
N ARG A 257 -1.77 -24.81 -7.84
CA ARG A 257 -2.16 -24.75 -9.24
C ARG A 257 -3.28 -23.73 -9.40
N LYS A 258 -3.27 -23.03 -10.52
CA LYS A 258 -4.21 -21.97 -10.83
C LYS A 258 -4.86 -22.23 -12.19
N ILE A 259 -6.12 -21.87 -12.32
CA ILE A 259 -6.85 -21.80 -13.58
C ILE A 259 -7.51 -20.42 -13.63
N THR A 260 -7.28 -19.68 -14.69
CA THR A 260 -7.87 -18.37 -14.90
C THR A 260 -8.68 -18.40 -16.18
N GLU A 261 -9.94 -17.99 -16.11
CA GLU A 261 -10.84 -17.90 -17.26
C GLU A 261 -10.79 -16.47 -17.83
N ALA A 262 -10.79 -16.38 -19.14
CA ALA A 262 -10.94 -15.13 -19.91
C ALA A 262 -12.20 -15.21 -20.79
N PRO A 263 -13.38 -14.92 -20.24
CA PRO A 263 -14.66 -15.14 -20.94
C PRO A 263 -14.77 -14.41 -22.27
N ILE A 264 -14.21 -13.18 -22.35
CA ILE A 264 -14.24 -12.36 -23.57
C ILE A 264 -13.46 -13.03 -24.70
N LEU A 265 -12.39 -13.75 -24.37
CA LEU A 265 -11.54 -14.44 -25.33
C LEU A 265 -11.94 -15.92 -25.51
N ASN A 266 -12.85 -16.41 -24.66
CA ASN A 266 -13.25 -17.82 -24.58
C ASN A 266 -12.04 -18.76 -24.39
N ASP A 267 -11.11 -18.36 -23.53
CA ASP A 267 -9.85 -19.05 -23.26
C ASP A 267 -9.59 -19.23 -21.77
N LYS A 268 -8.61 -20.08 -21.42
CA LYS A 268 -8.20 -20.40 -20.05
C LYS A 268 -6.69 -20.46 -19.95
N ALA A 269 -6.14 -19.85 -18.92
CA ALA A 269 -4.73 -19.94 -18.56
C ALA A 269 -4.51 -20.86 -17.38
N LEU A 270 -3.46 -21.64 -17.46
CA LEU A 270 -2.97 -22.47 -16.35
C LEU A 270 -1.83 -21.74 -15.65
N GLY A 271 -1.77 -21.89 -14.33
CA GLY A 271 -0.69 -21.31 -13.54
C GLY A 271 -0.20 -22.26 -12.45
N LYS A 272 1.00 -21.96 -11.96
CA LYS A 272 1.62 -22.67 -10.84
C LYS A 272 2.30 -21.68 -9.92
N GLU A 273 2.35 -22.03 -8.64
CA GLU A 273 3.00 -21.22 -7.61
C GLU A 273 3.66 -22.13 -6.59
N ALA A 274 4.89 -21.79 -6.21
CA ALA A 274 5.63 -22.44 -5.13
C ALA A 274 6.20 -21.36 -4.21
N THR A 275 5.91 -21.45 -2.91
CA THR A 275 6.45 -20.56 -1.89
C THR A 275 7.17 -21.36 -0.83
N LEU A 276 8.42 -21.00 -0.55
CA LEU A 276 9.22 -21.55 0.54
C LEU A 276 9.51 -20.42 1.53
N SER A 277 9.22 -20.62 2.81
CA SER A 277 9.62 -19.70 3.86
C SER A 277 10.31 -20.41 5.00
N MET A 278 11.34 -19.78 5.55
CA MET A 278 12.14 -20.28 6.66
C MET A 278 12.26 -19.18 7.71
N SER A 279 11.94 -19.49 8.95
CA SER A 279 12.08 -18.54 10.06
C SER A 279 12.63 -19.23 11.30
N GLY A 280 13.43 -18.51 12.05
CA GLY A 280 14.05 -19.02 13.28
C GLY A 280 14.82 -17.95 13.99
N GLY A 281 15.57 -18.33 15.00
CA GLY A 281 16.42 -17.41 15.76
C GLY A 281 16.89 -18.00 17.08
N SER A 282 17.59 -17.21 17.84
CA SER A 282 17.90 -17.50 19.24
C SER A 282 16.83 -16.85 20.13
N SER A 283 16.57 -17.45 21.28
CA SER A 283 15.47 -17.06 22.17
C SER A 283 15.50 -15.60 22.68
N SER A 284 16.60 -14.90 22.57
CA SER A 284 16.72 -13.56 23.13
C SER A 284 17.33 -12.50 22.20
N ASN A 285 18.20 -12.85 21.25
CA ASN A 285 19.06 -11.84 20.63
C ASN A 285 18.97 -11.73 19.12
N VAL A 286 18.70 -12.80 18.37
CA VAL A 286 18.71 -12.78 16.91
C VAL A 286 17.54 -13.58 16.36
N SER A 287 16.80 -13.02 15.44
CA SER A 287 15.82 -13.76 14.65
C SER A 287 16.01 -13.49 13.16
N TYR A 288 15.57 -14.42 12.32
CA TYR A 288 15.66 -14.31 10.87
C TYR A 288 14.41 -14.85 10.20
N ASN A 289 14.10 -14.30 9.02
CA ASN A 289 13.10 -14.81 8.11
C ASN A 289 13.65 -14.77 6.69
N LEU A 290 13.43 -15.85 5.94
CA LEU A 290 13.77 -15.95 4.53
C LEU A 290 12.52 -16.43 3.78
N GLY A 291 12.14 -15.75 2.71
CA GLY A 291 11.03 -16.11 1.85
C GLY A 291 11.49 -16.21 0.40
N PHE A 292 10.90 -17.16 -0.30
CA PHE A 292 11.11 -17.42 -1.71
C PHE A 292 9.77 -17.80 -2.34
N ASN A 293 9.35 -17.05 -3.36
CA ASN A 293 8.13 -17.33 -4.11
C ASN A 293 8.44 -17.36 -5.60
N ASN A 294 8.01 -18.40 -6.27
CA ASN A 294 8.07 -18.51 -7.73
C ASN A 294 6.67 -18.79 -8.28
N SER A 295 6.21 -17.98 -9.23
CA SER A 295 4.94 -18.18 -9.91
C SER A 295 5.11 -18.07 -11.43
N THR A 296 4.35 -18.90 -12.13
CA THR A 296 4.23 -18.86 -13.59
C THR A 296 2.74 -18.95 -13.92
N ASP A 297 2.25 -18.07 -14.75
CA ASP A 297 0.89 -18.09 -15.28
C ASP A 297 0.96 -17.99 -16.80
N GLU A 298 0.23 -18.84 -17.52
CA GLU A 298 0.05 -18.71 -18.96
C GLU A 298 -0.68 -17.40 -19.27
N GLU A 299 -0.32 -16.76 -20.36
CA GLU A 299 -0.99 -15.55 -20.82
C GLU A 299 -2.30 -15.91 -21.53
N VAL A 300 -3.41 -15.28 -21.13
CA VAL A 300 -4.73 -15.45 -21.78
C VAL A 300 -5.00 -14.43 -22.87
N MET A 301 -4.29 -13.30 -22.82
CA MET A 301 -4.41 -12.28 -23.84
C MET A 301 -3.54 -12.70 -25.04
N PRO A 302 -3.96 -12.40 -26.26
CA PRO A 302 -3.09 -12.59 -27.40
C PRO A 302 -1.80 -11.84 -27.20
N SER A 303 -0.76 -12.59 -27.04
CA SER A 303 0.60 -12.14 -26.79
C SER A 303 1.56 -12.92 -27.69
N ASN A 304 2.82 -12.59 -27.60
CA ASN A 304 3.87 -13.35 -28.28
C ASN A 304 4.15 -14.75 -27.67
N GLY A 305 3.18 -15.31 -26.93
CA GLY A 305 3.28 -16.66 -26.35
C GLY A 305 4.21 -16.79 -25.14
N LYS A 306 4.60 -15.68 -24.51
CA LYS A 306 5.41 -15.71 -23.30
C LYS A 306 4.53 -15.73 -22.07
N ASP A 307 4.80 -16.69 -21.20
CA ASP A 307 4.19 -16.78 -19.88
C ASP A 307 4.56 -15.59 -19.00
N ILE A 308 3.70 -15.32 -18.04
CA ILE A 308 3.97 -14.36 -16.96
C ILE A 308 4.74 -15.09 -15.87
N GLU A 309 6.01 -14.74 -15.69
CA GLU A 309 6.87 -15.34 -14.69
C GLU A 309 7.25 -14.31 -13.63
N GLN A 310 7.21 -14.73 -12.37
CA GLN A 310 7.61 -13.91 -11.24
C GLN A 310 8.42 -14.72 -10.24
N LEU A 311 9.51 -14.13 -9.76
CA LEU A 311 10.34 -14.64 -8.69
C LEU A 311 10.48 -13.56 -7.62
N LYS A 312 10.14 -13.88 -6.37
CA LYS A 312 10.28 -12.98 -5.23
C LYS A 312 11.14 -13.63 -4.16
N VAL A 313 12.08 -12.87 -3.64
CA VAL A 313 12.97 -13.29 -2.54
C VAL A 313 12.96 -12.21 -1.48
N HIS A 314 12.76 -12.61 -0.24
CA HIS A 314 12.78 -11.73 0.92
C HIS A 314 13.71 -12.29 1.99
N GLY A 315 14.46 -11.42 2.65
CA GLY A 315 15.32 -11.78 3.78
C GLY A 315 15.25 -10.74 4.89
N SER A 316 15.15 -11.18 6.14
CA SER A 316 15.23 -10.29 7.30
C SER A 316 16.09 -10.89 8.41
N ILE A 317 16.83 -10.03 9.07
CA ILE A 317 17.59 -10.33 10.31
C ILE A 317 17.25 -9.24 11.31
N ASN A 318 16.75 -9.63 12.47
CA ASN A 318 16.55 -8.77 13.62
C ASN A 318 17.56 -9.16 14.70
N ALA A 319 18.29 -8.20 15.22
CA ALA A 319 19.29 -8.43 16.27
C ALA A 319 19.12 -7.41 17.39
N ARG A 320 19.21 -7.89 18.65
CA ARG A 320 19.23 -7.04 19.83
C ARG A 320 20.65 -7.03 20.41
N ILE A 321 21.21 -5.84 20.59
CA ILE A 321 22.55 -5.61 21.14
C ILE A 321 22.42 -4.56 22.25
N GLY A 322 22.36 -5.01 23.50
CA GLY A 322 22.08 -4.12 24.63
C GLY A 322 20.71 -3.47 24.53
N SER A 323 20.66 -2.15 24.57
CA SER A 323 19.45 -1.33 24.39
C SER A 323 19.15 -0.99 22.93
N ALA A 324 19.93 -1.50 21.98
CA ALA A 324 19.70 -1.29 20.56
C ALA A 324 19.04 -2.49 19.90
N VAL A 325 18.08 -2.22 19.02
CA VAL A 325 17.49 -3.20 18.10
C VAL A 325 17.86 -2.81 16.69
N ILE A 326 18.38 -3.76 15.94
CA ILE A 326 18.83 -3.60 14.56
C ILE A 326 18.02 -4.55 13.68
N ASP A 327 17.27 -4.00 12.76
CA ASP A 327 16.54 -4.74 11.72
C ASP A 327 17.21 -4.49 10.37
N VAL A 328 17.66 -5.56 9.72
CA VAL A 328 18.18 -5.53 8.35
C VAL A 328 17.26 -6.36 7.48
N LYS A 329 16.74 -5.76 6.41
CA LYS A 329 15.82 -6.45 5.51
C LYS A 329 16.18 -6.17 4.05
N THR A 330 15.91 -7.16 3.21
CA THR A 330 16.08 -7.05 1.77
C THR A 330 14.94 -7.77 1.07
N TYR A 331 14.52 -7.25 -0.06
CA TYR A 331 13.58 -7.90 -0.96
C TYR A 331 14.05 -7.75 -2.41
N HIS A 332 13.79 -8.77 -3.20
CA HIS A 332 14.11 -8.81 -4.60
C HIS A 332 12.93 -9.42 -5.35
N SER A 333 12.49 -8.74 -6.39
CA SER A 333 11.45 -9.25 -7.28
C SER A 333 11.92 -9.16 -8.72
N TRP A 334 11.79 -10.27 -9.44
CA TRP A 334 12.02 -10.36 -10.88
C TRP A 334 10.73 -10.77 -11.53
N GLY A 335 10.46 -10.24 -12.69
CA GLY A 335 9.34 -10.70 -13.48
C GLY A 335 9.54 -10.46 -14.96
N GLN A 336 8.83 -11.26 -15.74
CA GLN A 336 8.70 -11.09 -17.18
C GLN A 336 7.28 -11.39 -17.63
N GLN A 337 6.86 -10.75 -18.69
CA GLN A 337 5.56 -10.97 -19.32
C GLN A 337 5.62 -10.66 -20.80
N GLY A 338 4.79 -11.31 -21.60
CA GLY A 338 4.64 -11.03 -23.02
C GLY A 338 4.05 -9.64 -23.28
N PHE A 339 4.12 -9.20 -24.51
CA PHE A 339 3.43 -8.00 -24.98
C PHE A 339 1.95 -8.33 -25.24
N ILE A 340 1.03 -7.41 -24.95
CA ILE A 340 -0.41 -7.54 -25.27
C ILE A 340 -0.75 -6.69 -26.46
N SER A 341 -1.49 -7.26 -27.40
CA SER A 341 -2.21 -6.50 -28.42
C SER A 341 -3.45 -5.81 -27.84
N ASN A 342 -3.87 -4.73 -28.47
CA ASN A 342 -5.08 -4.01 -28.08
C ASN A 342 -6.32 -4.91 -28.27
N LEU A 343 -7.14 -5.08 -27.20
CA LEU A 343 -8.32 -5.92 -27.23
C LEU A 343 -9.39 -5.43 -28.24
N TYR A 344 -9.45 -4.12 -28.50
CA TYR A 344 -10.37 -3.56 -29.50
C TYR A 344 -10.21 -4.24 -30.86
N HIS A 345 -8.97 -4.39 -31.33
CA HIS A 345 -8.68 -5.07 -32.58
C HIS A 345 -9.07 -6.55 -32.58
N LEU A 346 -9.02 -7.19 -31.42
CA LEU A 346 -9.43 -8.59 -31.26
C LEU A 346 -10.92 -8.77 -31.26
N LEU A 347 -11.68 -7.84 -30.68
CA LEU A 347 -13.15 -7.87 -30.68
C LEU A 347 -13.68 -7.62 -32.10
N GLU A 348 -13.12 -6.70 -32.86
CA GLU A 348 -13.45 -6.49 -34.27
C GLU A 348 -13.17 -7.74 -35.13
N TYR A 349 -12.03 -8.41 -34.90
CA TYR A 349 -11.69 -9.66 -35.58
C TYR A 349 -12.70 -10.78 -35.28
N LYS A 350 -13.19 -10.90 -34.04
CA LYS A 350 -14.20 -11.93 -33.68
C LYS A 350 -15.59 -11.67 -34.21
N GLU A 351 -15.98 -10.43 -34.45
CA GLU A 351 -17.32 -10.08 -34.95
C GLU A 351 -17.47 -10.18 -36.49
N ASN A 352 -16.48 -10.77 -37.19
CA ASN A 352 -16.50 -10.91 -38.66
C ASN A 352 -16.58 -9.58 -39.43
N ARG A 353 -16.16 -8.49 -38.87
CA ARG A 353 -15.86 -7.32 -39.65
C ARG A 353 -14.66 -7.66 -40.52
N SER A 354 -14.91 -7.82 -41.81
CA SER A 354 -13.90 -8.31 -42.77
C SER A 354 -12.68 -7.36 -42.80
N TRP A 355 -11.53 -7.87 -42.48
CA TRP A 355 -10.23 -7.21 -42.63
C TRP A 355 -9.83 -6.89 -44.08
N VAL A 356 -10.76 -7.05 -45.05
CA VAL A 356 -10.47 -6.89 -46.47
C VAL A 356 -9.94 -5.51 -46.81
N ASP A 357 -10.23 -4.51 -45.95
CA ASP A 357 -9.79 -3.13 -46.14
C ASP A 357 -8.89 -2.60 -45.03
N ALA A 358 -8.47 -3.45 -44.09
CA ALA A 358 -7.50 -3.01 -43.08
C ALA A 358 -6.17 -2.70 -43.78
N PRO A 359 -5.57 -1.53 -43.54
CA PRO A 359 -4.27 -1.22 -44.14
C PRO A 359 -3.24 -2.30 -43.74
N ALA A 360 -2.35 -2.68 -44.64
CA ALA A 360 -1.35 -3.76 -44.45
C ALA A 360 -0.45 -3.58 -43.20
N HIS A 361 -0.42 -2.37 -42.61
CA HIS A 361 0.27 -2.09 -41.33
C HIS A 361 -0.46 -2.65 -40.12
N TRP A 362 -1.74 -3.07 -40.22
CA TRP A 362 -2.51 -3.63 -39.13
C TRP A 362 -2.15 -5.09 -38.83
N ASP A 363 -1.70 -5.85 -39.81
CA ASP A 363 -1.18 -7.20 -39.58
C ASP A 363 0.05 -7.17 -38.66
N ASN A 364 0.82 -6.10 -38.71
CA ASN A 364 1.95 -5.85 -37.81
C ASN A 364 1.48 -5.30 -36.43
N ALA A 365 0.36 -4.61 -36.36
CA ALA A 365 -0.19 -4.07 -35.11
C ALA A 365 -0.75 -5.15 -34.17
N LEU A 366 -1.15 -6.30 -34.71
CA LEU A 366 -1.56 -7.46 -33.91
C LEU A 366 -0.39 -8.17 -33.21
N GLY A 367 0.84 -7.74 -33.47
CA GLY A 367 2.01 -8.27 -32.76
C GLY A 367 2.28 -9.75 -33.00
N ILE A 368 1.63 -10.35 -34.02
CA ILE A 368 1.68 -11.79 -34.27
C ILE A 368 3.10 -12.25 -34.65
N ASP A 369 3.95 -11.35 -35.12
CA ASP A 369 5.33 -11.68 -35.51
C ASP A 369 6.41 -11.16 -34.53
N SER A 370 6.06 -10.51 -33.42
CA SER A 370 7.08 -10.06 -32.47
C SER A 370 7.49 -11.16 -31.48
N THR A 371 8.21 -12.16 -31.96
CA THR A 371 8.81 -13.22 -31.11
C THR A 371 9.68 -12.70 -29.96
N ASN A 372 9.97 -11.38 -29.93
CA ASN A 372 10.86 -10.73 -28.98
C ASN A 372 10.23 -9.61 -28.14
N GLY A 373 8.95 -9.26 -28.33
CA GLY A 373 8.28 -8.24 -27.51
C GLY A 373 8.06 -8.71 -26.07
N GLY A 374 7.95 -7.77 -25.13
CA GLY A 374 7.61 -8.06 -23.75
C GLY A 374 8.25 -7.10 -22.77
N THR A 375 7.93 -7.34 -21.53
CA THR A 375 8.40 -6.55 -20.39
C THR A 375 9.17 -7.45 -19.43
N SER A 376 10.32 -7.00 -18.98
CA SER A 376 11.01 -7.60 -17.84
C SER A 376 11.36 -6.54 -16.82
N TYR A 377 11.33 -6.91 -15.57
CA TYR A 377 11.70 -6.01 -14.48
C TYR A 377 12.52 -6.71 -13.40
N TYR A 378 13.30 -5.89 -12.70
CA TYR A 378 14.00 -6.27 -11.49
C TYR A 378 13.83 -5.18 -10.44
N LYS A 379 13.36 -5.54 -9.25
CA LYS A 379 13.09 -4.64 -8.14
C LYS A 379 13.84 -5.08 -6.90
N PRO A 380 15.03 -4.57 -6.64
CA PRO A 380 15.72 -4.74 -5.37
C PRO A 380 15.28 -3.67 -4.37
N GLY A 381 15.20 -4.05 -3.11
CA GLY A 381 14.99 -3.15 -2.00
C GLY A 381 15.77 -3.58 -0.77
N PHE A 382 16.11 -2.60 0.05
CA PHE A 382 16.87 -2.78 1.28
C PHE A 382 16.39 -1.80 2.34
N SER A 383 16.31 -2.25 3.61
CA SER A 383 16.11 -1.40 4.76
C SER A 383 17.02 -1.78 5.92
N LEU A 384 17.52 -0.77 6.60
CA LEU A 384 18.23 -0.86 7.88
C LEU A 384 17.47 0.03 8.87
N ASN A 385 16.92 -0.56 9.92
CA ASN A 385 16.29 0.14 11.02
C ASN A 385 17.13 -0.07 12.28
N VAL A 386 17.52 1.02 12.94
CA VAL A 386 18.24 0.99 14.20
C VAL A 386 17.46 1.80 15.21
N THR A 387 16.92 1.15 16.22
CA THR A 387 16.27 1.80 17.36
C THR A 387 17.12 1.62 18.61
N HIS A 388 17.42 2.71 19.28
CA HIS A 388 18.22 2.71 20.51
C HIS A 388 17.46 3.42 21.62
N SER A 389 17.22 2.72 22.73
CA SER A 389 16.55 3.26 23.91
C SER A 389 17.57 3.72 24.96
N PHE A 390 17.50 4.99 25.33
CA PHE A 390 18.29 5.55 26.44
C PHE A 390 17.62 5.29 27.80
N SER A 391 16.29 5.31 27.79
CA SER A 391 15.44 4.97 28.92
C SER A 391 14.11 4.41 28.41
N PRO A 392 13.21 3.90 29.24
CA PRO A 392 11.85 3.52 28.83
C PRO A 392 11.08 4.65 28.15
N ASP A 393 11.36 5.88 28.56
CA ASP A 393 10.62 7.07 28.12
C ASP A 393 11.32 7.83 26.97
N PHE A 394 12.55 7.43 26.59
CA PHE A 394 13.30 8.14 25.56
C PHE A 394 14.09 7.19 24.66
N TYR A 395 13.77 7.21 23.39
CA TYR A 395 14.48 6.47 22.37
C TYR A 395 14.68 7.28 21.07
N GLN A 396 15.62 6.83 20.28
CA GLN A 396 15.84 7.33 18.91
C GLN A 396 15.74 6.19 17.91
N SER A 397 15.36 6.52 16.69
CA SER A 397 15.29 5.56 15.60
C SER A 397 15.85 6.15 14.31
N LEU A 398 16.62 5.33 13.60
CA LEU A 398 17.19 5.63 12.30
C LEU A 398 16.74 4.57 11.31
N VAL A 399 16.11 5.01 10.22
CA VAL A 399 15.74 4.20 9.07
C VAL A 399 16.55 4.66 7.87
N VAL A 400 17.30 3.75 7.27
CA VAL A 400 18.00 3.98 5.99
C VAL A 400 17.61 2.88 5.04
N GLY A 401 17.23 3.23 3.83
CA GLY A 401 16.86 2.23 2.86
C GLY A 401 16.86 2.72 1.43
N ASN A 402 16.68 1.75 0.56
CA ASN A 402 16.61 1.96 -0.87
C ASN A 402 15.49 1.10 -1.47
N ASP A 403 14.71 1.68 -2.35
CA ASP A 403 13.81 1.00 -3.27
C ASP A 403 14.24 1.34 -4.70
N SER A 404 14.46 0.31 -5.51
CA SER A 404 14.93 0.47 -6.89
C SER A 404 14.05 -0.33 -7.83
N LYS A 405 13.97 0.13 -9.07
CA LYS A 405 13.28 -0.56 -10.15
C LYS A 405 14.11 -0.41 -11.43
N ARG A 406 14.41 -1.53 -12.04
CA ARG A 406 14.96 -1.60 -13.40
C ARG A 406 13.92 -2.25 -14.28
N PHE A 407 13.66 -1.62 -15.39
CA PHE A 407 12.60 -2.03 -16.28
C PHE A 407 13.10 -2.03 -17.71
N LEU A 408 12.83 -3.09 -18.44
CA LEU A 408 13.09 -3.21 -19.86
C LEU A 408 11.77 -3.52 -20.54
N TYR A 409 11.36 -2.65 -21.42
CA TYR A 409 10.17 -2.78 -22.23
C TYR A 409 10.53 -2.78 -23.70
N LYS A 410 10.17 -3.85 -24.40
CA LYS A 410 10.29 -3.96 -25.85
C LYS A 410 8.89 -3.84 -26.44
N ARG A 411 8.64 -2.83 -27.20
CA ARG A 411 7.36 -2.51 -27.78
C ARG A 411 7.43 -2.57 -29.30
N SER A 412 6.45 -3.24 -29.91
CA SER A 412 6.08 -2.99 -31.30
C SER A 412 5.03 -1.88 -31.31
N PHE A 413 5.32 -0.75 -31.88
CA PHE A 413 4.35 0.32 -32.12
C PHE A 413 3.63 0.11 -33.44
N PHE A 414 2.55 0.87 -33.70
CA PHE A 414 1.72 0.84 -34.90
C PHE A 414 2.46 1.10 -36.24
N SER A 415 3.76 1.21 -36.21
CA SER A 415 4.62 1.30 -37.37
C SER A 415 5.61 0.14 -37.39
N THR A 416 6.25 -0.07 -38.53
CA THR A 416 7.27 -1.08 -38.79
C THR A 416 8.49 -1.05 -37.84
N SER A 417 8.55 -0.07 -36.93
CA SER A 417 9.65 0.13 -36.00
C SER A 417 9.40 -0.56 -34.66
N GLN A 418 10.36 -1.34 -34.20
CA GLN A 418 10.39 -1.96 -32.87
C GLN A 418 11.14 -1.05 -31.91
N GLY A 419 10.41 -0.42 -31.01
CA GLY A 419 11.00 0.44 -29.98
C GLY A 419 11.39 -0.32 -28.71
N TYR A 420 12.42 0.16 -28.02
CA TYR A 420 12.76 -0.27 -26.68
C TYR A 420 12.72 0.91 -25.69
N LEU A 421 12.41 0.59 -24.45
CA LEU A 421 12.43 1.51 -23.34
C LEU A 421 13.12 0.84 -22.16
N THR A 422 14.19 1.44 -21.68
CA THR A 422 14.84 1.03 -20.44
C THR A 422 14.66 2.14 -19.40
N GLU A 423 14.18 1.78 -18.23
CA GLU A 423 14.03 2.69 -17.11
C GLU A 423 14.77 2.15 -15.89
N ASN A 424 15.48 3.03 -15.21
CA ASN A 424 16.14 2.76 -13.94
C ASN A 424 15.72 3.82 -12.93
N TRP A 425 14.93 3.40 -11.94
CA TRP A 425 14.46 4.23 -10.85
C TRP A 425 15.14 3.81 -9.56
N ASN A 426 15.59 4.78 -8.79
CA ASN A 426 16.13 4.54 -7.45
C ASN A 426 15.58 5.58 -6.49
N ARG A 427 15.11 5.14 -5.32
CA ARG A 427 14.72 6.03 -4.23
C ARG A 427 15.47 5.63 -2.97
N TYR A 428 16.18 6.57 -2.40
CA TYR A 428 16.86 6.43 -1.13
C TYR A 428 16.04 7.14 -0.07
N THR A 429 15.81 6.49 1.05
CA THR A 429 15.08 7.02 2.21
C THR A 429 16.03 7.10 3.40
N LEU A 430 16.07 8.25 4.05
CA LEU A 430 16.67 8.46 5.35
C LEU A 430 15.60 9.05 6.26
N ASN A 431 15.28 8.40 7.37
CA ASN A 431 14.39 8.95 8.39
C ASN A 431 15.09 8.79 9.76
N TYR A 432 15.21 9.88 10.48
CA TYR A 432 15.76 9.90 11.83
C TYR A 432 14.83 10.65 12.74
N PHE A 433 14.44 10.05 13.86
CA PHE A 433 13.61 10.69 14.86
C PHE A 433 13.98 10.28 16.26
N TRP A 434 13.56 11.08 17.22
CA TRP A 434 13.55 10.76 18.62
C TRP A 434 12.12 10.87 19.16
N HIS A 435 11.86 10.06 20.18
CA HIS A 435 10.59 9.98 20.85
C HIS A 435 10.79 10.10 22.34
N TYR A 436 9.96 10.91 22.98
CA TYR A 436 10.01 11.16 24.43
C TYR A 436 8.60 11.11 24.99
N LYS A 437 8.39 10.25 26.01
CA LYS A 437 7.16 10.15 26.80
C LYS A 437 7.47 10.62 28.23
N ASN A 438 6.59 11.37 28.84
CA ASN A 438 6.70 11.81 30.22
C ASN A 438 5.36 11.77 30.93
N ASN A 439 5.32 11.06 32.04
CA ASN A 439 4.20 11.03 32.97
C ASN A 439 4.36 12.23 33.93
N VAL A 440 3.77 13.38 33.55
CA VAL A 440 3.88 14.62 34.34
C VAL A 440 3.14 14.48 35.69
N SER A 441 2.03 13.74 35.69
CA SER A 441 1.29 13.34 36.87
C SER A 441 0.58 12.01 36.62
N SER A 442 -0.09 11.47 37.65
CA SER A 442 -0.93 10.27 37.49
C SER A 442 -2.08 10.41 36.48
N SER A 443 -2.41 11.64 36.12
CA SER A 443 -3.52 11.94 35.21
C SER A 443 -3.11 12.62 33.90
N PHE A 444 -1.83 13.01 33.76
CA PHE A 444 -1.41 13.80 32.62
C PHE A 444 -0.09 13.33 32.06
N ASN A 445 -0.11 12.90 30.79
CA ASN A 445 1.05 12.42 30.08
C ASN A 445 1.31 13.29 28.85
N ILE A 446 2.59 13.40 28.50
CA ILE A 446 3.07 14.08 27.29
C ILE A 446 3.84 13.07 26.46
N ASP A 447 3.55 13.02 25.18
CA ASP A 447 4.23 12.20 24.19
C ASP A 447 4.69 13.09 23.04
N LEU A 448 6.00 13.16 22.81
CA LEU A 448 6.64 14.02 21.82
C LEU A 448 7.50 13.21 20.88
N THR A 449 7.23 13.34 19.59
CA THR A 449 8.05 12.78 18.51
C THR A 449 8.56 13.92 17.64
N ALA A 450 9.86 13.95 17.34
CA ALA A 450 10.41 14.92 16.40
C ALA A 450 11.53 14.28 15.56
N GLY A 451 11.62 14.68 14.30
CA GLY A 451 12.56 14.06 13.41
C GLY A 451 12.77 14.78 12.09
N THR A 452 13.55 14.14 11.25
CA THR A 452 13.84 14.60 9.88
C THR A 452 13.79 13.42 8.93
N GLN A 453 13.25 13.66 7.76
CA GLN A 453 13.19 12.71 6.67
C GLN A 453 13.78 13.32 5.41
N ARG A 454 14.60 12.54 4.70
CA ARG A 454 15.12 12.91 3.40
C ARG A 454 14.92 11.78 2.41
N THR A 455 14.40 12.11 1.25
CA THR A 455 14.29 11.18 0.12
C THR A 455 15.03 11.76 -1.08
N ILE A 456 15.75 10.90 -1.80
CA ILE A 456 16.42 11.23 -3.05
C ILE A 456 15.95 10.20 -4.07
N SER A 457 15.35 10.67 -5.15
CA SER A 457 14.87 9.83 -6.24
C SER A 457 15.63 10.15 -7.51
N ASN A 458 16.19 9.14 -8.15
CA ASN A 458 16.87 9.25 -9.43
C ASN A 458 16.12 8.42 -10.46
N HIS A 459 15.92 8.96 -11.64
CA HIS A 459 15.26 8.33 -12.76
C HIS A 459 16.10 8.51 -14.01
N VAL A 460 16.51 7.40 -14.60
CA VAL A 460 17.16 7.37 -15.91
C VAL A 460 16.27 6.59 -16.86
N ARG A 461 15.90 7.20 -17.96
CA ARG A 461 15.11 6.59 -19.02
C ARG A 461 15.88 6.69 -20.34
N ILE A 462 15.97 5.58 -21.05
CA ILE A 462 16.55 5.49 -22.37
C ILE A 462 15.50 4.84 -23.28
N SER A 463 15.16 5.51 -24.37
CA SER A 463 14.24 5.00 -25.38
C SER A 463 14.80 5.22 -26.78
N GLY A 464 14.54 4.29 -27.69
CA GLY A 464 15.02 4.35 -29.07
C GLY A 464 14.34 3.29 -29.94
N ASP A 465 14.65 3.31 -31.23
CA ASP A 465 14.13 2.36 -32.20
C ASP A 465 15.05 1.14 -32.32
N LEU A 466 14.46 -0.05 -32.53
CA LEU A 466 15.18 -1.32 -32.62
C LEU A 466 15.57 -1.69 -34.06
N GLU A 467 15.02 -1.04 -35.11
CA GLU A 467 15.36 -1.39 -36.50
C GLU A 467 16.79 -1.06 -36.85
N GLU A 468 17.37 0.00 -36.34
CA GLU A 468 18.76 0.36 -36.52
C GLU A 468 19.74 -0.48 -35.69
N ALA A 469 19.27 -1.07 -34.60
CA ALA A 469 20.10 -1.92 -33.72
C ALA A 469 20.33 -3.35 -34.29
N LYS A 470 19.64 -3.78 -35.32
CA LYS A 470 19.80 -5.15 -35.87
C LYS A 470 21.10 -5.38 -36.62
N ASP A 471 21.72 -4.34 -37.17
CA ASP A 471 22.96 -4.44 -37.95
C ASP A 471 24.21 -4.14 -37.13
N GLN A 472 24.10 -3.73 -35.87
CA GLN A 472 25.25 -3.38 -35.04
C GLN A 472 25.32 -4.20 -33.77
N TYR A 473 26.28 -5.12 -33.72
CA TYR A 473 26.67 -5.85 -32.51
C TYR A 473 27.41 -4.97 -31.46
N TYR A 474 27.45 -3.64 -31.65
CA TYR A 474 28.15 -2.68 -30.79
C TYR A 474 27.26 -1.49 -30.42
N TYR A 475 27.20 -1.22 -29.12
CA TYR A 475 26.44 -0.15 -28.44
C TYR A 475 27.03 1.28 -28.66
N GLU A 476 27.65 1.61 -29.80
CA GLU A 476 28.39 2.87 -29.90
C GLU A 476 27.74 3.99 -30.71
N ASP A 477 26.62 3.77 -31.42
CA ASP A 477 25.93 4.85 -32.15
C ASP A 477 24.43 4.84 -31.89
N PHE A 478 24.01 5.54 -30.78
CA PHE A 478 22.62 5.87 -30.49
C PHE A 478 22.35 7.32 -30.91
N ASP A 479 22.48 7.67 -32.16
CA ASP A 479 22.22 9.04 -32.60
C ASP A 479 20.75 9.47 -32.45
N ASP A 480 19.77 8.53 -32.29
CA ASP A 480 18.35 8.79 -32.08
C ASP A 480 17.82 8.33 -30.71
N ALA A 481 18.69 7.96 -29.79
CA ALA A 481 18.24 7.58 -28.43
C ALA A 481 17.87 8.81 -27.59
N SER A 482 16.62 8.86 -27.11
CA SER A 482 16.21 9.84 -26.11
C SER A 482 16.66 9.40 -24.73
N ILE A 483 17.49 10.21 -24.07
CA ILE A 483 17.96 9.98 -22.70
C ILE A 483 17.36 11.04 -21.78
N VAL A 484 16.63 10.60 -20.77
CA VAL A 484 16.13 11.44 -19.68
C VAL A 484 16.82 11.01 -18.40
N ASP A 485 17.57 11.92 -17.77
CA ASP A 485 18.21 11.72 -16.47
C ASP A 485 17.70 12.80 -15.51
N GLN A 486 16.98 12.37 -14.47
CA GLN A 486 16.30 13.25 -13.53
C GLN A 486 16.59 12.84 -12.10
N SER A 487 16.85 13.83 -11.26
CA SER A 487 16.98 13.66 -9.82
C SER A 487 15.94 14.55 -9.12
N ASN A 488 15.39 14.07 -8.01
CA ASN A 488 14.49 14.84 -7.15
C ASN A 488 14.86 14.58 -5.71
N GLN A 489 15.03 15.66 -4.95
CA GLN A 489 15.36 15.61 -3.54
C GLN A 489 14.28 16.31 -2.71
N ASN A 490 13.79 15.58 -1.71
CA ASN A 490 12.83 16.08 -0.75
C ASN A 490 13.40 16.00 0.67
N SER A 491 13.27 17.08 1.44
CA SER A 491 13.72 17.17 2.83
C SER A 491 12.60 17.70 3.70
N GLY A 492 12.28 17.01 4.77
CA GLY A 492 11.23 17.36 5.71
C GLY A 492 11.71 17.27 7.17
N TYR A 493 11.27 18.23 7.98
CA TYR A 493 11.40 18.25 9.43
C TYR A 493 10.02 18.17 10.03
N TYR A 494 9.81 17.35 11.04
CA TYR A 494 8.51 17.16 11.64
C TYR A 494 8.59 17.07 13.15
N ALA A 495 7.51 17.51 13.79
CA ALA A 495 7.29 17.33 15.22
C ALA A 495 5.82 17.05 15.50
N GLU A 496 5.56 16.22 16.48
CA GLU A 496 4.23 15.91 16.96
C GLU A 496 4.20 15.82 18.47
N LEU A 497 3.23 16.50 19.07
CA LEU A 497 2.93 16.48 20.49
C LEU A 497 1.56 15.86 20.69
N VAL A 498 1.46 14.87 21.58
CA VAL A 498 0.20 14.35 22.10
C VAL A 498 0.13 14.63 23.58
N LEU A 499 -0.95 15.23 23.99
CA LEU A 499 -1.31 15.45 25.38
C LEU A 499 -2.39 14.44 25.76
N ASP A 500 -2.14 13.66 26.78
CA ASP A 500 -3.06 12.64 27.30
C ASP A 500 -3.53 13.04 28.69
N TYR A 501 -4.83 13.06 28.88
CA TYR A 501 -5.46 13.29 30.17
C TYR A 501 -6.31 12.09 30.58
N ASN A 502 -5.91 11.41 31.65
CA ASN A 502 -6.56 10.23 32.25
C ASN A 502 -6.75 9.04 31.28
N ASP A 503 -5.91 8.85 30.29
CA ASP A 503 -6.10 7.85 29.23
C ASP A 503 -7.47 7.95 28.51
N GLN A 504 -8.15 9.08 28.64
CA GLN A 504 -9.49 9.34 28.08
C GLN A 504 -9.50 10.43 27.02
N LEU A 505 -8.80 11.55 27.26
CA LEU A 505 -8.75 12.68 26.32
C LEU A 505 -7.35 12.83 25.78
N PHE A 506 -7.23 12.69 24.47
CA PHE A 506 -5.99 12.86 23.75
C PHE A 506 -6.11 14.03 22.80
N LEU A 507 -5.15 14.97 22.87
CA LEU A 507 -5.04 16.11 21.96
C LEU A 507 -3.74 15.99 21.19
N THR A 508 -3.80 16.01 19.88
CA THR A 508 -2.66 15.87 18.97
C THR A 508 -2.40 17.18 18.25
N PHE A 509 -1.14 17.62 18.26
CA PHE A 509 -0.65 18.76 17.51
C PHE A 509 0.56 18.31 16.71
N GLY A 510 0.58 18.56 15.43
CA GLY A 510 1.69 18.19 14.58
C GLY A 510 1.99 19.25 13.54
N GLU A 511 3.26 19.34 13.17
CA GLU A 511 3.75 20.22 12.12
C GLU A 511 4.83 19.52 11.31
N ARG A 512 4.79 19.71 10.00
CA ARG A 512 5.89 19.36 9.10
C ARG A 512 6.27 20.54 8.26
N VAL A 513 7.57 20.75 8.18
CA VAL A 513 8.19 21.75 7.31
C VAL A 513 8.95 21.01 6.22
N GLU A 514 8.64 21.29 4.95
CA GLU A 514 9.16 20.53 3.82
C GLU A 514 9.75 21.44 2.75
N GLN A 515 10.86 21.00 2.17
CA GLN A 515 11.54 21.64 1.04
C GLN A 515 11.77 20.61 -0.06
N ASN A 516 11.47 20.99 -1.28
CA ASN A 516 11.71 20.21 -2.48
C ASN A 516 12.31 21.12 -3.57
N GLU A 517 13.22 20.63 -4.37
CA GLU A 517 13.90 21.39 -5.41
C GLU A 517 12.96 21.84 -6.55
N PHE A 518 11.83 21.12 -6.74
CA PHE A 518 10.82 21.47 -7.73
C PHE A 518 9.64 22.28 -7.17
N PHE A 519 9.70 22.74 -5.94
CA PHE A 519 8.77 23.81 -5.53
C PHE A 519 9.07 25.05 -6.35
N GLY A 520 8.02 25.65 -6.92
CA GLY A 520 8.17 26.83 -7.75
C GLY A 520 9.05 27.90 -7.12
N LYS A 521 9.76 28.65 -7.94
CA LYS A 521 10.82 29.60 -7.55
C LYS A 521 10.46 30.52 -6.39
N ASP A 522 9.18 30.93 -6.30
CA ASP A 522 8.68 31.82 -5.27
C ASP A 522 7.95 31.09 -4.13
N TYR A 523 7.81 29.75 -4.19
CA TYR A 523 7.05 28.99 -3.19
C TYR A 523 7.85 28.73 -1.91
N GLY A 524 9.12 28.38 -2.04
CA GLY A 524 10.05 28.18 -0.93
C GLY A 524 9.73 26.95 -0.08
N THR A 525 9.31 27.15 1.17
CA THR A 525 9.09 26.11 2.17
C THR A 525 7.61 25.87 2.38
N HIS A 526 7.19 24.61 2.44
CA HIS A 526 5.82 24.22 2.74
C HIS A 526 5.64 23.87 4.21
N TYR A 527 4.51 24.32 4.78
CA TYR A 527 4.08 24.07 6.15
C TYR A 527 2.81 23.22 6.17
N SER A 528 2.84 22.12 6.91
CA SER A 528 1.76 21.14 6.98
C SER A 528 1.29 20.91 8.43
N PRO A 529 0.46 21.83 8.98
CA PRO A 529 -0.08 21.68 10.32
C PRO A 529 -1.17 20.62 10.41
N ARG A 530 -1.28 19.98 11.57
CA ARG A 530 -2.39 19.11 11.94
C ARG A 530 -2.82 19.27 13.37
N VAL A 531 -4.12 19.08 13.61
CA VAL A 531 -4.70 19.06 14.95
C VAL A 531 -5.71 17.94 15.03
N GLY A 532 -5.72 17.23 16.15
CA GLY A 532 -6.65 16.13 16.36
C GLY A 532 -7.06 16.00 17.82
N ALA A 533 -8.23 15.44 18.04
CA ALA A 533 -8.74 15.09 19.36
C ALA A 533 -9.37 13.69 19.33
N SER A 534 -9.18 12.94 20.40
CA SER A 534 -9.83 11.65 20.64
C SER A 534 -10.27 11.61 22.08
N TYR A 535 -11.56 11.26 22.31
CA TYR A 535 -12.15 11.15 23.65
C TYR A 535 -12.80 9.79 23.83
N ILE A 536 -12.44 9.10 24.89
CA ILE A 536 -12.96 7.78 25.25
C ILE A 536 -13.93 7.92 26.41
N SER A 537 -15.13 7.38 26.24
CA SER A 537 -16.14 7.27 27.30
C SER A 537 -16.63 5.83 27.41
N GLU A 538 -16.92 5.41 28.65
CA GLU A 538 -17.41 4.08 28.95
C GLU A 538 -18.80 4.19 29.58
N ILE A 539 -19.78 3.49 29.00
CA ILE A 539 -21.15 3.44 29.46
C ILE A 539 -21.58 1.98 29.59
N GLY A 540 -21.40 1.39 30.75
CA GLY A 540 -21.64 -0.04 30.97
C GLY A 540 -20.65 -0.89 30.12
N SER A 541 -21.17 -1.73 29.22
CA SER A 541 -20.36 -2.55 28.33
C SER A 541 -20.00 -1.85 26.99
N LEU A 542 -20.47 -0.63 26.80
CA LEU A 542 -20.17 0.16 25.61
C LEU A 542 -18.97 1.07 25.89
N ILE A 543 -17.90 0.88 25.09
CA ILE A 543 -16.80 1.83 25.00
C ILE A 543 -17.01 2.63 23.72
N MET A 544 -17.02 3.94 23.85
CA MET A 544 -17.18 4.87 22.73
C MET A 544 -15.93 5.75 22.63
N LYS A 545 -15.31 5.77 21.47
CA LYS A 545 -14.24 6.70 21.13
C LYS A 545 -14.78 7.72 20.13
N SER A 546 -14.93 8.96 20.55
CA SER A 546 -15.23 10.09 19.67
C SER A 546 -13.94 10.71 19.18
N ARG A 547 -13.85 11.05 17.90
CA ARG A 547 -12.64 11.61 17.29
C ARG A 547 -12.95 12.69 16.27
N ALA A 548 -12.07 13.68 16.22
CA ALA A 548 -12.07 14.73 15.21
C ALA A 548 -10.64 15.08 14.85
N ALA A 549 -10.42 15.35 13.58
CA ALA A 549 -9.11 15.65 13.08
C ALA A 549 -9.19 16.67 11.93
N TRP A 550 -8.23 17.57 11.87
CA TRP A 550 -8.02 18.49 10.75
C TRP A 550 -6.54 18.49 10.38
N GLY A 551 -6.26 18.53 9.09
CA GLY A 551 -4.89 18.63 8.59
C GLY A 551 -4.84 19.39 7.26
N ARG A 552 -3.72 20.06 7.07
CA ARG A 552 -3.31 20.66 5.82
C ARG A 552 -1.96 20.07 5.45
N GLY A 553 -1.94 19.21 4.49
CA GLY A 553 -0.74 18.48 4.09
C GLY A 553 -0.96 17.88 2.71
N GLY A 554 -0.32 16.75 2.44
CA GLY A 554 -0.53 16.06 1.19
C GLY A 554 -0.08 16.89 0.01
N ILE A 555 1.14 17.41 0.08
CA ILE A 555 1.72 18.10 -1.05
C ILE A 555 2.26 17.09 -2.06
N ASN A 556 2.09 17.43 -3.33
CA ASN A 556 2.71 16.69 -4.41
C ASN A 556 3.57 17.69 -5.21
N PRO A 557 4.91 17.60 -5.11
CA PRO A 557 5.77 18.53 -5.83
C PRO A 557 5.62 18.33 -7.33
N PRO A 558 5.81 19.38 -8.13
CA PRO A 558 5.92 19.23 -9.56
C PRO A 558 7.00 18.21 -9.91
N LYS A 559 6.78 17.42 -10.94
CA LYS A 559 7.80 16.50 -11.47
C LYS A 559 8.81 17.29 -12.29
N ALA A 560 10.06 16.79 -12.34
CA ALA A 560 11.08 17.40 -13.19
C ALA A 560 10.61 17.57 -14.64
N MET A 561 9.93 16.54 -15.19
CA MET A 561 9.36 16.59 -16.52
C MET A 561 8.25 17.64 -16.72
N GLN A 562 7.67 18.18 -15.65
CA GLN A 562 6.65 19.22 -15.70
C GLN A 562 7.27 20.62 -15.58
N ALA A 563 8.29 20.73 -14.74
CA ALA A 563 8.96 21.99 -14.46
C ALA A 563 10.03 22.36 -15.49
N LEU A 564 10.69 21.36 -16.08
CA LEU A 564 11.79 21.55 -17.02
C LEU A 564 11.31 21.41 -18.47
N PRO A 565 11.86 22.20 -19.42
CA PRO A 565 11.55 22.04 -20.84
C PRO A 565 12.11 20.72 -21.37
N SER A 566 11.40 20.11 -22.31
CA SER A 566 11.84 18.90 -22.98
C SER A 566 11.24 18.83 -24.38
N GLU A 567 11.96 18.23 -25.32
CA GLU A 567 11.53 18.05 -26.71
C GLU A 567 11.65 16.59 -27.12
N SER A 568 10.69 16.15 -27.90
CA SER A 568 10.68 14.85 -28.57
C SER A 568 10.30 15.05 -30.04
N ASP A 569 10.30 13.98 -30.84
CA ASP A 569 9.92 14.03 -32.26
C ASP A 569 8.46 14.47 -32.46
N TYR A 570 7.60 14.24 -31.46
CA TYR A 570 6.16 14.48 -31.54
C TYR A 570 5.66 15.65 -30.70
N SER A 571 6.46 16.13 -29.74
CA SER A 571 5.99 17.14 -28.80
C SER A 571 7.11 17.97 -28.19
N ILE A 572 6.77 19.21 -27.85
CA ILE A 572 7.62 20.16 -27.13
C ILE A 572 6.93 20.51 -25.81
N ASN A 573 7.55 20.14 -24.70
CA ASN A 573 7.17 20.64 -23.39
C ASN A 573 7.92 21.94 -23.11
N LEU A 574 7.22 23.03 -22.96
CA LEU A 574 7.84 24.35 -22.70
C LEU A 574 8.45 24.44 -21.30
N GLY A 575 8.05 23.52 -20.40
CA GLY A 575 8.42 23.58 -18.98
C GLY A 575 7.78 24.76 -18.26
N ASN A 576 7.61 24.64 -16.94
CA ASN A 576 7.09 25.73 -16.13
C ASN A 576 7.79 25.77 -14.76
N PRO A 577 8.78 26.64 -14.57
CA PRO A 577 9.51 26.76 -13.31
C PRO A 577 8.71 27.40 -12.18
N ASP A 578 7.54 27.97 -12.47
CA ASP A 578 6.66 28.64 -11.50
C ASP A 578 5.57 27.71 -10.94
N LEU A 579 5.58 26.41 -11.30
CA LEU A 579 4.64 25.43 -10.78
C LEU A 579 4.69 25.38 -9.25
N ARG A 580 3.51 25.50 -8.64
CA ARG A 580 3.33 25.27 -7.21
C ARG A 580 3.04 23.80 -6.96
N PRO A 581 3.40 23.29 -5.77
CA PRO A 581 2.98 21.94 -5.41
C PRO A 581 1.46 21.84 -5.27
N GLU A 582 0.92 20.72 -5.68
CA GLU A 582 -0.47 20.37 -5.37
C GLU A 582 -0.64 20.22 -3.86
N ARG A 583 -1.78 20.63 -3.31
CA ARG A 583 -2.02 20.68 -1.86
C ARG A 583 -3.35 20.05 -1.51
N GLN A 584 -3.43 19.47 -0.32
CA GLN A 584 -4.68 18.95 0.23
C GLN A 584 -4.90 19.49 1.64
N SER A 585 -6.14 19.80 1.95
CA SER A 585 -6.60 20.07 3.31
C SER A 585 -7.93 19.37 3.54
N GLY A 586 -8.27 19.11 4.80
CA GLY A 586 -9.56 18.52 5.10
C GLY A 586 -9.72 18.22 6.58
N TYR A 587 -10.94 17.85 6.94
CA TYR A 587 -11.29 17.42 8.28
C TYR A 587 -12.06 16.11 8.25
N GLU A 588 -12.03 15.43 9.38
CA GLU A 588 -12.78 14.21 9.59
C GLU A 588 -13.33 14.18 11.04
N ILE A 589 -14.54 13.65 11.16
CA ILE A 589 -15.21 13.46 12.44
C ILE A 589 -15.74 12.04 12.46
N GLY A 590 -15.58 11.33 13.57
CA GLY A 590 -16.02 9.95 13.65
C GLY A 590 -16.22 9.46 15.07
N GLY A 591 -16.79 8.27 15.13
CA GLY A 591 -17.00 7.52 16.35
C GLY A 591 -16.71 6.04 16.15
N ASP A 592 -16.02 5.46 17.10
CA ASP A 592 -15.73 4.03 17.17
C ASP A 592 -16.47 3.46 18.40
N PHE A 593 -17.33 2.47 18.19
CA PHE A 593 -18.22 1.89 19.19
C PHE A 593 -17.87 0.43 19.42
N TYR A 594 -17.54 0.07 20.64
CA TYR A 594 -17.15 -1.27 21.05
C TYR A 594 -18.19 -1.81 22.04
N PHE A 595 -18.89 -2.87 21.68
CA PHE A 595 -19.88 -3.54 22.53
C PHE A 595 -19.30 -4.88 23.00
N GLY A 596 -18.63 -4.86 24.13
CA GLY A 596 -17.83 -5.99 24.59
C GLY A 596 -16.75 -6.36 23.57
N ASP A 597 -16.39 -7.66 23.52
CA ASP A 597 -15.31 -8.15 22.64
C ASP A 597 -15.81 -8.66 21.27
N ASN A 598 -17.12 -8.61 21.03
CA ASN A 598 -17.75 -9.31 19.91
C ASN A 598 -18.39 -8.39 18.87
N PHE A 599 -18.55 -7.11 19.13
CA PHE A 599 -19.21 -6.20 18.21
C PHE A 599 -18.50 -4.83 18.19
N PHE A 600 -18.13 -4.41 16.99
CA PHE A 600 -17.45 -3.16 16.73
C PHE A 600 -18.10 -2.44 15.56
N VAL A 601 -18.27 -1.12 15.68
CA VAL A 601 -18.70 -0.24 14.57
C VAL A 601 -17.82 1.01 14.57
N GLU A 602 -17.32 1.37 13.41
CA GLU A 602 -16.65 2.64 13.13
C GLU A 602 -17.49 3.45 12.14
N ILE A 603 -17.70 4.72 12.40
CA ILE A 603 -18.38 5.66 11.50
C ILE A 603 -17.49 6.89 11.34
N THR A 604 -17.23 7.31 10.11
CA THR A 604 -16.41 8.50 9.80
C THR A 604 -17.09 9.33 8.71
N TYR A 605 -17.23 10.62 8.95
CA TYR A 605 -17.47 11.61 7.93
C TYR A 605 -16.17 12.31 7.59
N PHE A 606 -15.91 12.59 6.32
CA PHE A 606 -14.75 13.33 5.85
C PHE A 606 -15.13 14.37 4.80
N ASP A 607 -14.38 15.47 4.77
CA ASP A 607 -14.47 16.53 3.76
C ASP A 607 -13.05 17.00 3.43
N GLN A 608 -12.66 16.87 2.15
CA GLN A 608 -11.31 17.09 1.67
C GLN A 608 -11.34 18.01 0.46
N LEU A 609 -10.50 19.03 0.48
CA LEU A 609 -10.29 19.95 -0.60
C LEU A 609 -8.88 19.79 -1.14
N PHE A 610 -8.79 19.54 -2.43
CA PHE A 610 -7.58 19.44 -3.20
C PHE A 610 -7.42 20.70 -4.05
N LEU A 611 -6.22 21.28 -4.07
CA LEU A 611 -5.91 22.56 -4.69
C LEU A 611 -4.65 22.48 -5.54
N ASP A 612 -4.57 23.38 -6.53
CA ASP A 612 -3.40 23.58 -7.39
C ASP A 612 -3.02 22.31 -8.18
N GLY A 613 -4.00 21.49 -8.60
CA GLY A 613 -3.76 20.32 -9.45
C GLY A 613 -2.93 20.69 -10.67
N ILE A 614 -1.92 19.88 -11.00
CA ILE A 614 -1.03 20.14 -12.14
C ILE A 614 -1.56 19.39 -13.37
N ALA A 615 -1.82 20.12 -14.44
CA ALA A 615 -2.29 19.58 -15.72
C ALA A 615 -1.73 20.40 -16.89
N ASN A 616 -1.90 19.88 -18.12
CA ASN A 616 -1.54 20.64 -19.32
C ASN A 616 -2.44 21.88 -19.46
N ASP A 617 -1.84 22.98 -19.89
CA ASP A 617 -2.55 24.20 -20.24
C ASP A 617 -3.29 23.98 -21.58
N PRO A 618 -4.61 24.03 -21.59
CA PRO A 618 -5.38 23.78 -22.81
C PRO A 618 -5.20 24.91 -23.85
N SER A 619 -4.80 26.10 -23.45
CA SER A 619 -4.65 27.24 -24.35
C SER A 619 -3.40 27.16 -25.26
N ILE A 620 -2.48 26.26 -24.94
CA ILE A 620 -1.20 26.07 -25.67
C ILE A 620 -1.25 24.80 -26.52
N ASP A 621 -2.20 23.88 -26.24
CA ASP A 621 -2.31 22.60 -26.90
C ASP A 621 -2.79 22.77 -28.34
N ASP A 622 -1.87 23.05 -29.26
CA ASP A 622 -2.18 23.18 -30.69
C ASP A 622 -2.10 21.79 -31.36
N LEU A 623 -3.27 21.17 -31.52
CA LEU A 623 -3.46 19.87 -32.12
C LEU A 623 -3.09 19.80 -33.62
N TYR A 624 -2.75 20.93 -34.25
CA TYR A 624 -2.56 21.06 -35.71
C TYR A 624 -1.12 21.30 -36.14
N THR A 625 -0.17 21.37 -35.21
CA THR A 625 1.24 21.55 -35.54
C THR A 625 1.96 20.22 -35.71
N ALA A 626 3.03 20.21 -36.50
CA ALA A 626 3.86 19.02 -36.72
C ALA A 626 4.48 18.48 -35.41
N LYS A 627 4.66 19.32 -34.41
CA LYS A 627 5.03 18.96 -33.04
C LYS A 627 4.05 19.64 -32.11
N GLN A 628 3.39 18.86 -31.27
CA GLN A 628 2.46 19.35 -30.29
C GLN A 628 3.20 20.11 -29.16
N GLU A 629 2.93 21.41 -29.02
CA GLU A 629 3.45 22.21 -27.92
C GLU A 629 2.50 22.14 -26.74
N TYR A 630 3.03 21.94 -25.52
CA TYR A 630 2.26 21.96 -24.29
C TYR A 630 3.08 22.51 -23.11
N GLN A 631 2.38 22.98 -22.10
CA GLN A 631 2.95 23.45 -20.84
C GLN A 631 2.11 22.96 -19.67
N TYR A 632 2.75 22.59 -18.58
CA TYR A 632 2.05 22.29 -17.34
C TYR A 632 1.77 23.56 -16.54
N VAL A 633 0.57 23.62 -15.98
CA VAL A 633 0.10 24.73 -15.13
C VAL A 633 -0.65 24.23 -13.92
N ASN A 634 -0.77 25.05 -12.86
CA ASN A 634 -1.60 24.71 -11.72
C ASN A 634 -3.07 25.00 -12.06
N LEU A 635 -3.83 23.94 -12.25
CA LEU A 635 -5.25 23.98 -12.57
C LEU A 635 -6.07 23.26 -11.53
N GLY A 636 -7.26 23.77 -11.28
CA GLY A 636 -8.37 23.01 -10.72
C GLY A 636 -8.32 22.74 -9.23
N GLN A 637 -9.52 22.47 -8.78
CA GLN A 637 -9.83 22.02 -7.44
C GLN A 637 -10.61 20.72 -7.52
N ILE A 638 -10.42 19.85 -6.53
CA ILE A 638 -11.21 18.65 -6.35
C ILE A 638 -11.78 18.65 -4.93
N ILE A 639 -13.06 18.36 -4.81
CA ILE A 639 -13.77 18.25 -3.54
C ILE A 639 -14.19 16.79 -3.37
N ASN A 640 -13.66 16.14 -2.34
CA ASN A 640 -14.00 14.77 -1.96
C ASN A 640 -14.64 14.76 -0.57
N LYS A 641 -15.90 14.37 -0.46
CA LYS A 641 -16.59 14.24 0.82
C LYS A 641 -17.44 12.99 0.87
N GLY A 642 -17.65 12.46 2.07
CA GLY A 642 -18.40 11.23 2.18
C GLY A 642 -18.47 10.65 3.57
N TRP A 643 -19.07 9.46 3.62
CA TRP A 643 -19.24 8.66 4.81
C TRP A 643 -18.57 7.30 4.65
N GLU A 644 -17.93 6.85 5.70
CA GLU A 644 -17.33 5.53 5.82
C GLU A 644 -17.90 4.84 7.05
N ILE A 645 -18.33 3.59 6.87
CA ILE A 645 -18.82 2.74 7.94
C ILE A 645 -18.07 1.43 7.88
N ALA A 646 -17.54 0.96 9.00
CA ALA A 646 -16.93 -0.36 9.12
C ALA A 646 -17.47 -1.09 10.35
N THR A 647 -17.64 -2.39 10.26
CA THR A 647 -18.11 -3.22 11.36
C THR A 647 -17.42 -4.57 11.41
N LYS A 648 -17.26 -5.10 12.62
CA LYS A 648 -16.83 -6.47 12.87
C LYS A 648 -17.74 -7.07 13.93
N ILE A 649 -18.21 -8.30 13.68
CA ILE A 649 -19.15 -9.03 14.55
C ILE A 649 -18.65 -10.45 14.69
N ARG A 650 -18.65 -10.99 15.91
CA ARG A 650 -18.39 -12.41 16.18
C ARG A 650 -19.60 -13.07 16.83
N ILE A 651 -20.06 -14.15 16.21
CA ILE A 651 -21.17 -14.95 16.71
C ILE A 651 -20.74 -16.42 16.75
N GLY A 652 -20.25 -16.87 17.90
CA GLY A 652 -19.71 -18.22 18.03
C GLY A 652 -18.55 -18.49 17.05
N PRO A 653 -18.69 -19.44 16.10
CA PRO A 653 -17.66 -19.76 15.12
C PRO A 653 -17.68 -18.87 13.86
N LEU A 654 -18.57 -17.87 13.80
CA LEU A 654 -18.76 -16.99 12.66
C LEU A 654 -18.22 -15.59 12.96
N ASP A 655 -17.23 -15.14 12.18
CA ASP A 655 -16.79 -13.75 12.13
C ASP A 655 -17.39 -13.10 10.88
N ILE A 656 -18.01 -11.93 11.07
CA ILE A 656 -18.55 -11.10 10.00
C ILE A 656 -17.78 -9.78 10.02
N SER A 657 -17.26 -9.36 8.88
CA SER A 657 -16.71 -8.03 8.71
C SER A 657 -17.34 -7.35 7.51
N ALA A 658 -17.72 -6.10 7.67
CA ALA A 658 -18.27 -5.31 6.58
C ALA A 658 -17.69 -3.90 6.59
N ASN A 659 -17.58 -3.29 5.44
CA ASN A 659 -17.40 -1.86 5.29
C ASN A 659 -18.23 -1.35 4.11
N TYR A 660 -18.63 -0.09 4.21
CA TYR A 660 -19.33 0.60 3.15
C TYR A 660 -18.96 2.07 3.17
N SER A 661 -18.74 2.63 1.98
CA SER A 661 -18.38 4.03 1.81
C SER A 661 -19.22 4.67 0.73
N ILE A 662 -19.68 5.89 0.99
CA ILE A 662 -20.36 6.75 0.04
C ILE A 662 -19.44 7.92 -0.23
N LEU A 663 -19.16 8.20 -1.49
CA LEU A 663 -18.22 9.23 -1.91
C LEU A 663 -18.88 10.18 -2.91
N ASP A 664 -18.86 11.46 -2.61
CA ASP A 664 -19.15 12.55 -3.52
C ASP A 664 -17.84 13.23 -3.92
N SER A 665 -17.36 12.96 -5.12
CA SER A 665 -16.12 13.51 -5.69
C SER A 665 -16.47 14.40 -6.88
N ARG A 666 -16.13 15.69 -6.78
CA ARG A 666 -16.50 16.71 -7.76
C ARG A 666 -15.35 17.62 -8.13
N TRP A 667 -15.42 18.15 -9.33
CA TRP A 667 -14.58 19.28 -9.73
C TRP A 667 -14.98 20.55 -8.96
N GLY A 668 -14.01 21.28 -8.47
CA GLY A 668 -14.18 22.61 -7.89
C GLY A 668 -13.96 23.68 -8.95
N GLU A 669 -13.30 24.79 -8.59
CA GLU A 669 -12.98 25.86 -9.54
C GLU A 669 -11.76 25.50 -10.40
N ASP A 670 -11.88 25.71 -11.70
CA ASP A 670 -10.83 25.52 -12.69
C ASP A 670 -11.03 26.58 -13.78
N SER A 671 -10.37 27.72 -13.62
CA SER A 671 -10.64 28.91 -14.43
C SER A 671 -10.18 28.79 -15.89
N LEU A 672 -9.28 27.87 -16.21
CA LEU A 672 -8.78 27.69 -17.58
C LEU A 672 -9.66 26.69 -18.36
N ARG A 673 -9.83 25.48 -17.85
CA ARG A 673 -10.58 24.43 -18.53
C ARG A 673 -12.09 24.70 -18.59
N GLN A 674 -12.65 25.37 -17.57
CA GLN A 674 -14.09 25.71 -17.54
C GLN A 674 -14.51 26.80 -18.53
N ASN A 675 -13.57 27.56 -19.08
CA ASN A 675 -13.82 28.58 -20.09
C ASN A 675 -13.49 28.12 -21.51
N ASP A 676 -13.00 26.90 -21.68
CA ASP A 676 -12.62 26.33 -22.96
C ASP A 676 -13.75 25.42 -23.48
N PRO A 677 -14.33 25.69 -24.66
CA PRO A 677 -15.40 24.87 -25.24
C PRO A 677 -15.04 23.38 -25.44
N ILE A 678 -13.75 23.07 -25.58
CA ILE A 678 -13.29 21.67 -25.73
C ILE A 678 -13.57 20.84 -24.46
N TYR A 679 -13.62 21.49 -23.30
CA TYR A 679 -13.80 20.83 -22.00
C TYR A 679 -15.19 21.09 -21.38
N GLU A 680 -16.10 21.73 -22.12
CA GLU A 680 -17.44 22.04 -21.64
C GLU A 680 -18.12 20.76 -21.11
N GLY A 681 -18.71 20.86 -19.92
CA GLY A 681 -19.38 19.73 -19.26
C GLY A 681 -18.46 18.67 -18.63
N PHE A 682 -17.16 18.66 -18.94
CA PHE A 682 -16.24 17.63 -18.44
C PHE A 682 -15.57 18.04 -17.12
N PHE A 683 -15.09 19.28 -17.01
CA PHE A 683 -14.39 19.81 -15.83
C PHE A 683 -15.18 20.90 -15.11
N ASP A 684 -16.46 21.09 -15.45
CA ASP A 684 -17.24 22.16 -14.86
C ASP A 684 -17.40 22.02 -13.35
N LYS A 685 -17.43 23.16 -12.67
CA LYS A 685 -17.61 23.23 -11.23
C LYS A 685 -18.88 22.48 -10.79
N GLY A 686 -18.72 21.57 -9.87
CA GLY A 686 -19.78 20.74 -9.33
C GLY A 686 -20.09 19.47 -10.15
N VAL A 687 -19.49 19.31 -11.32
CA VAL A 687 -19.58 18.07 -12.09
C VAL A 687 -18.86 16.96 -11.34
N ARG A 688 -19.49 15.78 -11.33
CA ARG A 688 -18.91 14.59 -10.69
C ARG A 688 -17.69 14.12 -11.47
N ARG A 689 -16.63 13.74 -10.77
CA ARG A 689 -15.41 13.22 -11.40
C ARG A 689 -15.66 11.86 -12.04
N ASN A 690 -15.06 11.67 -13.20
CA ASN A 690 -15.07 10.41 -13.92
C ASN A 690 -14.16 9.37 -13.24
N ASP A 691 -14.44 8.10 -13.48
CA ASP A 691 -13.69 6.94 -12.98
C ASP A 691 -13.66 6.77 -11.45
N VAL A 692 -14.44 7.58 -10.73
CA VAL A 692 -14.59 7.51 -9.27
C VAL A 692 -15.95 6.92 -8.93
N PRO A 693 -16.04 5.72 -8.30
CA PRO A 693 -17.31 5.13 -7.92
C PRO A 693 -18.01 5.95 -6.83
N GLU A 694 -19.35 5.98 -6.90
CA GLU A 694 -20.18 6.67 -5.90
C GLU A 694 -20.17 6.00 -4.54
N SER A 695 -19.94 4.70 -4.54
CA SER A 695 -19.86 3.91 -3.33
C SER A 695 -18.99 2.68 -3.54
N THR A 696 -18.41 2.20 -2.45
CA THR A 696 -17.68 0.94 -2.41
C THR A 696 -18.07 0.19 -1.16
N GLY A 697 -18.00 -1.14 -1.19
CA GLY A 697 -18.31 -1.94 -0.02
C GLY A 697 -17.69 -3.31 -0.06
N ASN A 698 -17.53 -3.89 1.12
CA ASN A 698 -17.10 -5.27 1.29
C ASN A 698 -17.90 -5.91 2.42
N LEU A 699 -18.25 -7.18 2.23
CA LEU A 699 -18.90 -8.01 3.24
C LEU A 699 -18.22 -9.38 3.24
N ALA A 700 -17.63 -9.77 4.36
CA ALA A 700 -16.95 -11.04 4.51
C ALA A 700 -17.53 -11.85 5.67
N PHE A 701 -17.79 -13.13 5.41
CA PHE A 701 -18.20 -14.14 6.37
C PHE A 701 -17.08 -15.16 6.51
N SER A 702 -16.54 -15.32 7.72
CA SER A 702 -15.52 -16.31 8.03
C SER A 702 -16.08 -17.32 9.03
N TYR A 703 -16.40 -18.52 8.57
CA TYR A 703 -16.91 -19.58 9.40
C TYR A 703 -15.81 -20.58 9.77
N TYR A 704 -15.66 -20.84 11.04
CA TYR A 704 -14.71 -21.79 11.58
C TYR A 704 -15.42 -23.11 11.88
N ILE A 705 -15.04 -24.16 11.17
CA ILE A 705 -15.60 -25.49 11.37
C ILE A 705 -15.35 -25.92 12.82
N PRO A 706 -16.35 -26.44 13.56
CA PRO A 706 -16.19 -26.86 14.94
C PRO A 706 -14.96 -27.75 15.14
N GLY A 707 -14.14 -27.43 16.14
CA GLY A 707 -12.81 -28.04 16.32
C GLY A 707 -11.68 -27.33 15.59
N TYR A 708 -11.99 -26.32 14.76
CA TYR A 708 -10.98 -25.46 14.15
C TYR A 708 -10.12 -24.78 15.21
N ASN A 709 -8.84 -24.86 15.01
CA ASN A 709 -7.88 -24.15 15.79
C ASN A 709 -6.68 -23.83 14.92
N ALA A 710 -6.59 -22.58 14.48
CA ALA A 710 -5.52 -22.11 13.61
C ALA A 710 -4.13 -22.34 14.19
N LYS A 711 -4.00 -22.35 15.52
CA LYS A 711 -2.72 -22.52 16.23
C LYS A 711 -2.33 -23.99 16.39
N SER A 712 -3.28 -24.84 16.80
CA SER A 712 -3.05 -26.28 16.82
C SER A 712 -3.19 -26.92 15.44
N LYS A 713 -3.50 -26.10 14.42
CA LYS A 713 -3.66 -26.52 13.03
C LYS A 713 -4.58 -27.72 12.91
N LYS A 714 -5.80 -27.58 13.41
CA LYS A 714 -6.86 -28.60 13.34
C LYS A 714 -8.13 -27.99 12.79
N GLY A 715 -8.90 -28.80 12.04
CA GLY A 715 -10.17 -28.38 11.47
C GLY A 715 -10.00 -27.50 10.24
N GLY A 716 -11.02 -26.69 9.93
CA GLY A 716 -11.02 -25.89 8.72
C GLY A 716 -11.74 -24.56 8.89
N SER A 717 -11.66 -23.75 7.86
CA SER A 717 -12.40 -22.50 7.74
C SER A 717 -12.93 -22.32 6.33
N VAL A 718 -14.08 -21.65 6.24
CA VAL A 718 -14.68 -21.22 4.98
C VAL A 718 -14.87 -19.72 5.04
N VAL A 719 -14.38 -19.01 4.05
CA VAL A 719 -14.51 -17.57 3.92
C VAL A 719 -15.25 -17.23 2.64
N LEU A 720 -16.35 -16.51 2.78
CA LEU A 720 -17.08 -15.88 1.66
C LEU A 720 -16.83 -14.38 1.75
N ASP A 721 -16.30 -13.79 0.68
CA ASP A 721 -15.97 -12.38 0.60
C ASP A 721 -16.67 -11.76 -0.61
N ILE A 722 -17.44 -10.71 -0.38
CA ILE A 722 -18.28 -10.04 -1.36
C ILE A 722 -17.81 -8.61 -1.49
N ASN A 723 -17.30 -8.22 -2.66
CA ASN A 723 -16.89 -6.85 -2.97
C ASN A 723 -17.89 -6.20 -3.89
N TYR A 724 -18.31 -5.00 -3.56
CA TYR A 724 -19.25 -4.17 -4.29
C TYR A 724 -18.55 -2.88 -4.75
N ILE A 725 -18.72 -2.53 -6.01
CA ILE A 725 -18.35 -1.24 -6.59
C ILE A 725 -19.61 -0.62 -7.16
N GLY A 726 -19.96 0.57 -6.70
CA GLY A 726 -21.15 1.33 -7.11
C GLY A 726 -21.01 1.94 -8.49
N LYS A 727 -22.04 2.67 -8.88
CA LYS A 727 -22.06 3.41 -10.16
C LYS A 727 -20.85 4.33 -10.28
N LYS A 728 -20.34 4.45 -11.48
CA LYS A 728 -19.32 5.43 -11.84
C LYS A 728 -19.58 6.01 -13.22
N LYS A 729 -19.29 7.26 -13.43
CA LYS A 729 -19.14 7.82 -14.78
C LYS A 729 -17.74 7.47 -15.30
N GLY A 730 -17.62 7.17 -16.57
CA GLY A 730 -16.33 6.93 -17.22
C GLY A 730 -16.49 7.10 -18.73
N ARG A 731 -15.38 6.99 -19.45
CA ARG A 731 -15.40 7.10 -20.90
C ARG A 731 -15.93 5.83 -21.53
N ASP A 732 -16.75 5.98 -22.54
CA ASP A 732 -17.09 4.90 -23.47
C ASP A 732 -15.91 4.67 -24.42
N TRP A 733 -15.04 3.77 -24.02
CA TRP A 733 -13.85 3.46 -24.80
C TRP A 733 -14.18 2.78 -26.13
N LEU A 734 -15.30 2.06 -26.22
CA LEU A 734 -15.72 1.46 -27.48
C LEU A 734 -16.10 2.56 -28.48
N LEU A 735 -16.91 3.50 -28.04
CA LEU A 735 -17.32 4.64 -28.88
C LEU A 735 -16.11 5.51 -29.27
N TYR A 736 -15.17 5.73 -28.35
CA TYR A 736 -13.95 6.49 -28.63
C TYR A 736 -13.11 5.84 -29.74
N TYR A 737 -12.85 4.54 -29.63
CA TYR A 737 -12.05 3.83 -30.62
C TYR A 737 -12.81 3.61 -31.94
N ASP A 738 -14.13 3.41 -31.88
CA ASP A 738 -14.96 3.38 -33.10
C ASP A 738 -14.84 4.69 -33.90
N GLY A 739 -14.94 5.85 -33.24
CA GLY A 739 -14.75 7.15 -33.89
C GLY A 739 -13.32 7.40 -34.37
N PHE A 740 -12.31 6.72 -33.79
CA PHE A 740 -10.92 6.85 -34.22
C PHE A 740 -10.57 5.96 -35.43
N TYR A 741 -11.14 4.76 -35.49
CA TYR A 741 -10.76 3.75 -36.50
C TYR A 741 -11.80 3.54 -37.60
N ASN A 742 -13.06 3.94 -37.37
CA ASN A 742 -14.13 3.81 -38.37
C ASN A 742 -14.38 5.17 -39.05
N PRO A 743 -14.03 5.34 -40.34
CA PRO A 743 -14.24 6.61 -41.06
C PRO A 743 -15.70 7.01 -41.21
N ASP A 744 -16.64 6.09 -41.01
CA ASP A 744 -18.07 6.37 -41.07
C ASP A 744 -18.63 6.96 -39.77
N ILE A 745 -17.83 6.95 -38.67
CA ILE A 745 -18.20 7.50 -37.38
C ILE A 745 -17.38 8.78 -37.14
N PRO A 746 -18.03 9.89 -36.80
CA PRO A 746 -17.29 11.12 -36.46
C PRO A 746 -16.29 10.89 -35.34
N THR A 747 -15.08 11.38 -35.49
CA THR A 747 -14.08 11.39 -34.40
C THR A 747 -14.59 12.25 -33.25
N ILE A 748 -14.76 11.66 -32.08
CA ILE A 748 -15.25 12.35 -30.88
C ILE A 748 -14.04 12.80 -30.05
N SER A 749 -14.02 14.06 -29.64
CA SER A 749 -12.95 14.58 -28.78
C SER A 749 -12.86 13.75 -27.50
N TYR A 750 -11.64 13.47 -27.08
CA TYR A 750 -11.33 12.73 -25.84
C TYR A 750 -11.99 13.35 -24.58
N TYR A 751 -12.28 14.64 -24.63
CA TYR A 751 -12.91 15.38 -23.53
C TYR A 751 -14.39 15.71 -23.79
N SER A 752 -15.02 15.11 -24.80
CA SER A 752 -16.43 15.32 -25.06
C SER A 752 -17.31 14.65 -24.01
N GLU A 753 -18.38 15.32 -23.61
CA GLU A 753 -19.46 14.71 -22.80
C GLU A 753 -20.10 13.52 -23.52
N ASP A 754 -20.13 13.52 -24.85
CA ASP A 754 -20.70 12.43 -25.66
C ASP A 754 -19.97 11.10 -25.48
N LEU A 755 -18.71 11.15 -25.01
CA LEU A 755 -17.95 9.97 -24.63
C LEU A 755 -18.21 9.49 -23.19
N LEU A 756 -18.99 10.22 -22.40
CA LEU A 756 -19.24 9.84 -21.03
C LEU A 756 -20.43 8.89 -20.93
N THR A 757 -20.22 7.76 -20.32
CA THR A 757 -21.27 6.79 -20.00
C THR A 757 -21.31 6.51 -18.50
N THR A 758 -22.43 5.99 -18.04
CA THR A 758 -22.57 5.55 -16.65
C THR A 758 -22.48 4.04 -16.59
N TYR A 759 -21.45 3.55 -15.94
CA TYR A 759 -21.26 2.12 -15.70
C TYR A 759 -22.08 1.66 -14.50
N ASP A 760 -22.79 0.56 -14.68
CA ASP A 760 -23.61 -0.04 -13.64
C ASP A 760 -22.78 -0.59 -12.47
N PRO A 761 -23.37 -0.65 -11.27
CA PRO A 761 -22.74 -1.30 -10.14
C PRO A 761 -22.47 -2.76 -10.40
N PHE A 762 -21.39 -3.27 -9.84
CA PHE A 762 -21.11 -4.70 -9.91
C PHE A 762 -20.61 -5.28 -8.59
N THR A 763 -20.76 -6.59 -8.48
CA THR A 763 -20.36 -7.35 -7.30
C THR A 763 -19.49 -8.52 -7.70
N THR A 764 -18.35 -8.69 -7.03
CA THR A 764 -17.51 -9.87 -7.18
C THR A 764 -17.56 -10.69 -5.90
N ILE A 765 -17.65 -12.00 -6.04
CA ILE A 765 -17.71 -12.95 -4.93
C ILE A 765 -16.46 -13.81 -4.96
N ARG A 766 -15.86 -14.00 -3.78
CA ARG A 766 -14.71 -14.88 -3.54
C ARG A 766 -15.08 -15.91 -2.49
N LEU A 767 -14.61 -17.14 -2.69
CA LEU A 767 -14.80 -18.23 -1.76
C LEU A 767 -13.46 -18.88 -1.47
N ARG A 768 -13.10 -19.04 -0.20
CA ARG A 768 -11.94 -19.80 0.22
C ARG A 768 -12.31 -20.86 1.23
N CYS A 769 -11.82 -22.05 1.00
CA CYS A 769 -11.86 -23.14 1.96
C CYS A 769 -10.43 -23.53 2.35
N ASN A 770 -10.18 -23.72 3.62
CA ASN A 770 -8.90 -24.21 4.13
C ASN A 770 -9.16 -25.31 5.14
N TYR A 771 -8.41 -26.41 5.06
CA TYR A 771 -8.58 -27.55 5.97
C TYR A 771 -7.25 -28.17 6.36
N TRP A 772 -6.99 -28.24 7.67
CA TRP A 772 -5.84 -28.92 8.26
C TRP A 772 -6.13 -30.40 8.44
N VAL A 773 -5.47 -31.24 7.64
CA VAL A 773 -5.54 -32.71 7.76
C VAL A 773 -4.68 -33.20 8.92
N THR A 774 -3.52 -32.57 9.08
CA THR A 774 -2.63 -32.77 10.23
C THR A 774 -2.11 -31.40 10.69
N HIS A 775 -1.40 -31.36 11.81
CA HIS A 775 -0.75 -30.13 12.27
C HIS A 775 0.35 -29.61 11.31
N LYS A 776 0.74 -30.39 10.32
CA LYS A 776 1.78 -30.07 9.33
C LYS A 776 1.25 -29.88 7.92
N ILE A 777 0.05 -30.37 7.61
CA ILE A 777 -0.48 -30.41 6.24
C ILE A 777 -1.86 -29.78 6.21
N SER A 778 -2.05 -28.77 5.38
CA SER A 778 -3.36 -28.24 5.04
C SER A 778 -3.56 -28.17 3.54
N PHE A 779 -4.81 -28.31 3.12
CA PHE A 779 -5.25 -28.08 1.76
C PHE A 779 -6.07 -26.79 1.72
N PHE A 780 -5.95 -26.06 0.63
CA PHE A 780 -6.79 -24.91 0.37
C PHE A 780 -7.38 -24.97 -1.04
N PHE A 781 -8.56 -24.37 -1.14
CA PHE A 781 -9.29 -24.18 -2.38
C PHE A 781 -9.84 -22.76 -2.39
N ASP A 782 -9.64 -22.05 -3.47
CA ASP A 782 -9.92 -20.64 -3.63
C ASP A 782 -10.59 -20.40 -4.97
N ILE A 783 -11.74 -19.72 -4.96
CA ILE A 783 -12.41 -19.23 -6.16
C ILE A 783 -12.55 -17.71 -6.04
N ARG A 784 -12.15 -17.01 -7.07
CA ARG A 784 -12.34 -15.57 -7.20
C ARG A 784 -13.23 -15.27 -8.37
N ASN A 785 -13.93 -14.13 -8.28
CA ASN A 785 -14.89 -13.74 -9.29
C ASN A 785 -15.85 -14.88 -9.63
N LEU A 786 -16.48 -15.47 -8.60
CA LEU A 786 -17.44 -16.59 -8.75
C LEU A 786 -18.62 -16.19 -9.66
N THR A 787 -18.94 -14.90 -9.70
CA THR A 787 -20.00 -14.31 -10.54
C THR A 787 -19.61 -14.20 -12.01
N GLU A 788 -18.37 -14.51 -12.38
CA GLU A 788 -17.85 -14.35 -13.75
C GLU A 788 -18.01 -12.93 -14.32
N HIS A 789 -17.96 -11.93 -13.45
CA HIS A 789 -18.06 -10.56 -13.92
C HIS A 789 -16.83 -10.23 -14.78
N SER A 790 -17.06 -10.04 -16.06
CA SER A 790 -16.07 -9.60 -17.04
C SER A 790 -16.51 -8.23 -17.55
N ASP A 791 -15.84 -7.18 -17.12
CA ASP A 791 -16.23 -5.83 -17.43
C ASP A 791 -15.25 -5.19 -18.43
N ILE A 792 -15.73 -4.82 -19.61
CA ILE A 792 -15.00 -4.03 -20.61
C ILE A 792 -14.97 -2.55 -20.20
N SER A 793 -15.84 -2.15 -19.28
CA SER A 793 -16.08 -0.76 -18.90
C SER A 793 -14.89 0.01 -18.33
N ARG A 794 -13.78 -0.65 -18.06
CA ARG A 794 -12.60 -0.04 -17.44
C ARG A 794 -11.53 0.35 -18.41
N SER A 795 -11.30 -0.48 -19.38
CA SER A 795 -10.37 -0.26 -20.48
C SER A 795 -10.66 -1.32 -21.53
N ILE A 796 -10.85 -0.92 -22.74
CA ILE A 796 -11.01 -1.85 -23.87
C ILE A 796 -9.74 -2.65 -24.11
N THR A 797 -8.60 -2.12 -23.68
CA THR A 797 -7.30 -2.77 -23.83
C THR A 797 -7.04 -3.81 -22.74
N GLU A 798 -7.73 -3.73 -21.59
CA GLU A 798 -7.48 -4.57 -20.43
C GLU A 798 -8.80 -4.96 -19.73
N PRO A 799 -9.57 -5.91 -20.29
CA PRO A 799 -10.79 -6.37 -19.65
C PRO A 799 -10.51 -7.10 -18.35
N ALA A 800 -11.44 -7.08 -17.42
CA ALA A 800 -11.33 -7.85 -16.21
C ALA A 800 -11.29 -9.37 -16.51
N LEU A 801 -10.43 -10.09 -15.80
CA LEU A 801 -10.40 -11.55 -15.84
C LEU A 801 -11.71 -12.14 -15.34
N GLY A 802 -12.11 -13.26 -15.91
CA GLY A 802 -13.22 -14.07 -15.45
C GLY A 802 -12.94 -14.79 -14.14
N ARG A 803 -13.55 -15.96 -13.99
CA ARG A 803 -13.36 -16.78 -12.80
C ARG A 803 -11.91 -17.25 -12.68
N GLN A 804 -11.38 -17.20 -11.45
CA GLN A 804 -10.06 -17.72 -11.14
C GLN A 804 -10.18 -18.78 -10.03
N VAL A 805 -9.63 -19.95 -10.28
CA VAL A 805 -9.61 -21.05 -9.33
C VAL A 805 -8.17 -21.36 -8.95
N MET A 806 -7.88 -21.48 -7.67
CA MET A 806 -6.59 -21.91 -7.15
C MET A 806 -6.78 -23.00 -6.12
N MET A 807 -5.99 -24.06 -6.23
CA MET A 807 -5.94 -25.13 -5.24
C MET A 807 -4.51 -25.45 -4.89
N GLY A 808 -4.28 -25.84 -3.66
CA GLY A 808 -2.93 -26.17 -3.23
C GLY A 808 -2.86 -26.80 -1.86
N LEU A 809 -1.64 -27.01 -1.46
CA LEU A 809 -1.30 -27.55 -0.16
C LEU A 809 -0.21 -26.72 0.52
N ASP A 810 -0.32 -26.60 1.84
CA ASP A 810 0.70 -26.03 2.70
C ASP A 810 1.31 -27.13 3.58
N LEU A 811 2.63 -27.20 3.56
CA LEU A 811 3.43 -28.10 4.40
C LEU A 811 4.20 -27.26 5.42
N GLU A 812 4.21 -27.66 6.67
CA GLU A 812 5.01 -27.04 7.72
C GLU A 812 5.86 -28.09 8.43
N LEU A 813 7.21 -27.93 8.36
CA LEU A 813 8.21 -28.89 8.83
C LEU A 813 8.94 -28.39 10.08
#